data_780f4e86b1e66b42130275c8337e7a36
#
_entry.id   780f4e86b1e66b42130275c8337e7a36
#
_cell.length_a   1.000
_cell.length_b   1.000
_cell.length_c   1.000
_cell.angle_alpha   90.00
_cell.angle_beta   90.00
_cell.angle_gamma   90.00
#
_symmetry.space_group_name_H-M   'P 1'
#
loop_
_entity.id
_entity.type
_entity.pdbx_description
1 polymer ?
#
loop_
_entity_poly.entity_id
_entity_poly.type
_entity_poly.pdbx_seq_one_letter_code
_entity_poly.pdbx_strand_id
1 'polypeptide(L)'
;MIGPLFTYGRLTLMDWKRTDAVWMRYGRSLWKFAGSYGLGIALMLILLVLTFAGTLHQVRLSSSMGPEAAIESFFGAPYVLMPLGGENSLVSLPLPGMGITCALLFANLLIGGMFRVRWTWRHAGVLVAHGGILLLLAGIMLGNKMTVAVDQVELPQGDRVHEQSLPFDLRLNRFVPEFYPGTSKPKSYESQVTVFPESGGQYDAVIRMNEPLRLSGWTLYQMSWGQDSLHPGRLISVLRASHNPLEQMPKWSSYIIAAGLLWHFACVFGRYLRRKPGQAPAGAEAADDHLEPPAPGGKRRLRLIGICVLVAAIFGVGMLAARPASHPVRVEHYVPWSSFLVERAGAMAVQDGGRLKPVSTYAGFHLLRTLGKRSFAMETPEGKRKLSPVEWMLDCMFRPEFAEQYPVFLVNREEVVRRLHLPDQADKRKKYSYAQIAEHWEEMTRAVREIRLLGETDLTEAQKEILALSRNFDVVRGWMLGSRIMLEDPSAMERMEFPRWFPSAGQNGERLWTAAPDKATGAFLAMASLLERKAIGMEGAEASGLRMKAEGLLLEKLAQPNEAASAGERHSLEREIFYYRLDPLYASLAVFVAAFVCLLLCALFRPAANAPLWRRFLRPGGFSPAWLLGAAGTGVLAAALVIRVLITMRSPVGNTYETIAFIACMGVLCALVAELFSKKGIVLAAGLLLGAFSCQMGILYESSQAVDHMDPLVAILRSNFLLSTHVITIVLGYAAGLLAAVLSHVYLLASPLRLIGRKTEQSLDRMAYGILCFSLVFTLVGTVFGGIWGNESWGRFWGWDPKENGALMIVLWQLTVLHARKAGWLSPWLLHFSNVVGGVIIAFAWWGVNMLGVGLHSYGFTSGRDALDIFYWSEAVLCVLFVILHYRALRRVDIR
;
A
#
# COMPACT_ATOMS: atom_id res chain seq x y z
N MET A 1 27.65 54.42 -75.36
CA MET A 1 27.35 54.45 -73.91
C MET A 1 26.21 53.44 -73.59
N ILE A 2 26.62 52.14 -73.36
CA ILE A 2 25.70 51.16 -72.70
C ILE A 2 26.66 50.02 -72.21
N GLY A 3 26.88 50.02 -70.99
CA GLY A 3 27.41 48.96 -70.11
C GLY A 3 27.54 49.62 -68.75
N PRO A 4 27.36 48.96 -67.64
CA PRO A 4 27.33 47.55 -67.30
C PRO A 4 26.15 47.12 -66.41
N LEU A 5 25.36 46.15 -66.79
CA LEU A 5 24.25 45.60 -65.97
C LEU A 5 24.23 44.07 -65.90
N PHE A 6 25.40 43.36 -66.04
CA PHE A 6 25.41 41.90 -66.02
C PHE A 6 26.28 41.27 -64.93
N THR A 7 26.72 42.03 -63.92
CA THR A 7 27.61 41.47 -62.86
C THR A 7 26.87 41.23 -61.51
N TYR A 8 25.63 41.55 -61.36
CA TYR A 8 24.86 41.36 -60.07
C TYR A 8 24.17 39.99 -59.96
N GLY A 9 24.03 39.23 -61.02
CA GLY A 9 23.25 37.97 -61.04
C GLY A 9 24.02 36.72 -60.61
N ARG A 10 25.35 36.72 -60.55
CA ARG A 10 26.14 35.53 -60.17
C ARG A 10 26.49 35.48 -58.69
N LEU A 11 26.50 36.59 -57.98
CA LEU A 11 26.77 36.64 -56.54
C LEU A 11 25.58 36.22 -55.72
N THR A 12 24.34 36.55 -56.16
CA THR A 12 23.10 36.18 -55.51
C THR A 12 22.80 34.65 -55.57
N LEU A 13 23.16 33.97 -56.68
CA LEU A 13 22.91 32.54 -56.83
C LEU A 13 23.92 31.68 -56.06
N MET A 14 25.16 32.15 -55.86
CA MET A 14 26.14 31.45 -55.00
C MET A 14 25.88 31.65 -53.52
N ASP A 15 25.44 32.81 -53.09
CA ASP A 15 25.06 33.08 -51.72
C ASP A 15 23.78 32.35 -51.35
N TRP A 16 22.80 32.21 -52.25
CA TRP A 16 21.55 31.47 -52.00
C TRP A 16 21.85 29.97 -51.83
N LYS A 17 22.70 29.36 -52.66
CA LYS A 17 23.12 27.95 -52.48
C LYS A 17 23.97 27.73 -51.21
N ARG A 18 24.74 28.71 -50.75
CA ARG A 18 25.49 28.64 -49.49
C ARG A 18 24.53 28.81 -48.27
N THR A 19 23.56 29.71 -48.31
CA THR A 19 22.57 29.84 -47.29
C THR A 19 21.70 28.60 -47.21
N ASP A 20 21.26 28.01 -48.32
CA ASP A 20 20.50 26.76 -48.34
C ASP A 20 21.31 25.57 -47.74
N ALA A 21 22.59 25.50 -48.04
CA ALA A 21 23.48 24.46 -47.47
C ALA A 21 23.71 24.66 -45.96
N VAL A 22 23.75 25.89 -45.47
CA VAL A 22 23.86 26.24 -44.05
C VAL A 22 22.57 25.92 -43.36
N TRP A 23 21.41 26.36 -43.90
CA TRP A 23 20.07 26.05 -43.34
C TRP A 23 19.82 24.55 -43.33
N MET A 24 20.19 23.80 -44.37
CA MET A 24 20.10 22.34 -44.39
C MET A 24 20.98 21.67 -43.34
N ARG A 25 22.17 22.19 -43.04
CA ARG A 25 23.04 21.69 -41.95
C ARG A 25 22.43 21.96 -40.57
N TYR A 26 21.94 23.17 -40.33
CA TYR A 26 21.25 23.50 -39.07
C TYR A 26 19.98 22.67 -38.91
N GLY A 27 19.14 22.53 -39.93
CA GLY A 27 17.96 21.69 -39.93
C GLY A 27 18.25 20.22 -39.61
N ARG A 28 19.33 19.66 -40.21
CA ARG A 28 19.76 18.29 -39.90
C ARG A 28 20.30 18.15 -38.47
N SER A 29 20.99 19.14 -37.95
CA SER A 29 21.51 19.14 -36.59
C SER A 29 20.36 19.27 -35.59
N LEU A 30 19.40 20.15 -35.85
CA LEU A 30 18.18 20.31 -35.05
C LEU A 30 17.35 19.02 -35.03
N TRP A 31 17.14 18.37 -36.18
CA TRP A 31 16.46 17.10 -36.31
C TRP A 31 17.14 15.96 -35.51
N LYS A 32 18.48 15.93 -35.56
CA LYS A 32 19.25 14.96 -34.75
C LYS A 32 19.15 15.22 -33.27
N PHE A 33 19.18 16.47 -32.85
CA PHE A 33 19.02 16.87 -31.44
C PHE A 33 17.60 16.59 -30.94
N ALA A 34 16.58 17.02 -31.71
CA ALA A 34 15.16 16.84 -31.34
C ALA A 34 14.77 15.37 -31.14
N GLY A 35 15.34 14.43 -31.90
CA GLY A 35 15.13 12.99 -31.72
C GLY A 35 16.24 12.27 -30.95
N SER A 36 17.03 12.95 -30.10
CA SER A 36 18.12 12.33 -29.33
C SER A 36 17.65 11.71 -28.03
N TYR A 37 18.35 10.65 -27.61
CA TYR A 37 18.15 10.08 -26.26
C TYR A 37 18.40 11.11 -25.14
N GLY A 38 19.39 12.02 -25.34
CA GLY A 38 19.73 13.04 -24.36
C GLY A 38 18.57 13.99 -24.06
N LEU A 39 17.92 14.48 -25.10
CA LEU A 39 16.75 15.33 -24.94
C LEU A 39 15.60 14.57 -24.29
N GLY A 40 15.33 13.33 -24.74
CA GLY A 40 14.26 12.52 -24.17
C GLY A 40 14.49 12.23 -22.67
N ILE A 41 15.71 11.90 -22.27
CA ILE A 41 16.08 11.69 -20.86
C ILE A 41 15.91 12.99 -20.06
N ALA A 42 16.38 14.12 -20.57
CA ALA A 42 16.25 15.41 -19.88
C ALA A 42 14.77 15.78 -19.68
N LEU A 43 13.93 15.61 -20.71
CA LEU A 43 12.49 15.88 -20.61
C LEU A 43 11.78 14.95 -19.63
N MET A 44 12.12 13.65 -19.58
CA MET A 44 11.59 12.71 -18.59
C MET A 44 12.00 13.10 -17.16
N LEU A 45 13.23 13.56 -16.94
CA LEU A 45 13.69 14.07 -15.64
C LEU A 45 12.98 15.37 -15.24
N ILE A 46 12.76 16.29 -16.18
CA ILE A 46 11.99 17.51 -15.93
C ILE A 46 10.56 17.15 -15.54
N LEU A 47 9.90 16.22 -16.27
CA LEU A 47 8.56 15.74 -15.92
C LEU A 47 8.54 15.09 -14.54
N LEU A 48 9.54 14.30 -14.19
CA LEU A 48 9.66 13.69 -12.86
C LEU A 48 9.70 14.76 -11.75
N VAL A 49 10.54 15.79 -11.93
CA VAL A 49 10.68 16.89 -10.98
C VAL A 49 9.40 17.71 -10.88
N LEU A 50 8.77 18.05 -12.03
CA LEU A 50 7.50 18.76 -12.05
C LEU A 50 6.37 17.96 -11.39
N THR A 51 6.31 16.65 -11.63
CA THR A 51 5.31 15.77 -11.02
C THR A 51 5.46 15.74 -9.50
N PHE A 52 6.69 15.61 -8.99
CA PHE A 52 6.97 15.64 -7.56
C PHE A 52 6.63 17.00 -6.93
N ALA A 53 7.12 18.09 -7.53
CA ALA A 53 6.87 19.45 -7.05
C ALA A 53 5.36 19.82 -7.08
N GLY A 54 4.66 19.44 -8.13
CA GLY A 54 3.22 19.64 -8.25
C GLY A 54 2.42 18.85 -7.21
N THR A 55 2.88 17.65 -6.85
CA THR A 55 2.27 16.87 -5.77
C THR A 55 2.41 17.58 -4.42
N LEU A 56 3.58 18.14 -4.12
CA LEU A 56 3.79 18.91 -2.89
C LEU A 56 3.00 20.22 -2.89
N HIS A 57 2.90 20.88 -4.05
CA HIS A 57 2.11 22.11 -4.23
C HIS A 57 0.61 21.87 -3.93
N GLN A 58 0.05 20.76 -4.40
CA GLN A 58 -1.33 20.38 -4.06
C GLN A 58 -1.55 20.25 -2.55
N VAL A 59 -0.66 19.54 -1.84
CA VAL A 59 -0.77 19.37 -0.38
C VAL A 59 -0.86 20.71 0.33
N ARG A 60 -0.12 21.68 -0.17
CA ARG A 60 0.03 23.00 0.45
C ARG A 60 -1.16 23.92 0.22
N LEU A 61 -1.75 23.87 -0.96
CA LEU A 61 -2.80 24.82 -1.38
C LEU A 61 -4.20 24.24 -1.39
N SER A 62 -4.37 22.92 -1.31
CA SER A 62 -5.69 22.30 -1.33
C SER A 62 -6.63 22.78 -0.21
N SER A 63 -6.07 23.11 0.96
CA SER A 63 -6.85 23.63 2.10
C SER A 63 -7.33 25.08 1.89
N SER A 64 -6.59 25.89 1.11
CA SER A 64 -6.87 27.33 0.94
C SER A 64 -7.70 27.63 -0.32
N MET A 65 -7.48 26.91 -1.43
CA MET A 65 -8.16 27.19 -2.69
C MET A 65 -8.95 26.00 -3.25
N GLY A 66 -8.97 24.88 -2.55
CA GLY A 66 -9.56 23.63 -3.02
C GLY A 66 -8.62 22.79 -3.89
N PRO A 67 -8.87 21.47 -3.97
CA PRO A 67 -7.95 20.55 -4.65
C PRO A 67 -7.86 20.77 -6.16
N GLU A 68 -8.94 21.10 -6.84
CA GLU A 68 -8.95 21.31 -8.30
C GLU A 68 -8.21 22.58 -8.71
N ALA A 69 -8.45 23.69 -8.01
CA ALA A 69 -7.74 24.94 -8.25
C ALA A 69 -6.23 24.81 -7.94
N ALA A 70 -5.87 24.07 -6.90
CA ALA A 70 -4.46 23.78 -6.58
C ALA A 70 -3.77 22.94 -7.68
N ILE A 71 -4.49 21.99 -8.31
CA ILE A 71 -4.01 21.21 -9.44
C ILE A 71 -3.81 22.13 -10.66
N GLU A 72 -4.82 22.91 -11.02
CA GLU A 72 -4.79 23.77 -12.21
C GLU A 72 -3.71 24.84 -12.11
N SER A 73 -3.52 25.43 -10.92
CA SER A 73 -2.51 26.48 -10.68
C SER A 73 -1.08 26.03 -10.99
N PHE A 74 -0.78 24.74 -10.85
CA PHE A 74 0.56 24.18 -11.12
C PHE A 74 0.65 23.48 -12.47
N PHE A 75 -0.22 22.48 -12.69
CA PHE A 75 -0.13 21.61 -13.87
C PHE A 75 -0.68 22.28 -15.13
N GLY A 76 -1.57 23.27 -15.00
CA GLY A 76 -2.06 24.12 -16.10
C GLY A 76 -1.10 25.25 -16.49
N ALA A 77 -0.13 25.58 -15.64
CA ALA A 77 0.79 26.70 -15.88
C ALA A 77 1.73 26.43 -17.08
N PRO A 78 1.97 27.42 -17.95
CA PRO A 78 2.90 27.28 -19.07
C PRO A 78 4.38 27.23 -18.64
N TYR A 79 4.72 27.78 -17.51
CA TYR A 79 6.02 27.69 -16.87
C TYR A 79 5.89 27.67 -15.35
N VAL A 80 6.85 27.08 -14.67
CA VAL A 80 6.89 26.96 -13.21
C VAL A 80 8.21 27.54 -12.71
N LEU A 81 8.15 28.43 -11.69
CA LEU A 81 9.31 28.95 -10.99
C LEU A 81 9.62 28.06 -9.79
N MET A 82 10.73 27.39 -9.84
CA MET A 82 11.14 26.44 -8.80
C MET A 82 12.16 27.09 -7.87
N PRO A 83 11.85 27.36 -6.58
CA PRO A 83 12.79 28.00 -5.67
C PRO A 83 13.97 27.07 -5.36
N LEU A 84 15.20 27.58 -5.49
CA LEU A 84 16.43 26.87 -5.15
C LEU A 84 16.86 27.25 -3.72
N GLY A 85 16.53 26.43 -2.74
CA GLY A 85 16.94 26.68 -1.33
C GLY A 85 15.81 26.98 -0.34
N GLY A 86 14.58 26.56 -0.63
CA GLY A 86 13.39 26.70 0.22
C GLY A 86 12.54 27.92 -0.13
N GLU A 87 11.46 28.12 0.62
CA GLU A 87 10.36 29.04 0.26
C GLU A 87 10.75 30.52 0.17
N ASN A 88 11.72 30.93 0.97
CA ASN A 88 12.22 32.30 1.00
C ASN A 88 13.44 32.52 0.09
N SER A 89 13.71 31.58 -0.82
CA SER A 89 14.83 31.71 -1.74
C SER A 89 14.60 32.82 -2.77
N LEU A 90 15.53 33.74 -2.86
CA LEU A 90 15.55 34.79 -3.89
C LEU A 90 15.89 34.27 -5.28
N VAL A 91 16.34 33.01 -5.37
CA VAL A 91 16.73 32.38 -6.65
C VAL A 91 15.73 31.29 -7.01
N SER A 92 15.03 31.47 -8.14
CA SER A 92 14.11 30.49 -8.67
C SER A 92 14.56 30.04 -10.07
N LEU A 93 14.50 28.73 -10.32
CA LEU A 93 14.79 28.16 -11.64
C LEU A 93 13.51 28.13 -12.47
N PRO A 94 13.45 28.81 -13.63
CA PRO A 94 12.31 28.71 -14.53
C PRO A 94 12.36 27.36 -15.25
N LEU A 95 11.32 26.55 -15.09
CA LEU A 95 11.11 25.31 -15.84
C LEU A 95 9.92 25.44 -16.77
N PRO A 96 9.96 24.79 -17.95
CA PRO A 96 8.76 24.70 -18.81
C PRO A 96 7.67 23.97 -18.04
N GLY A 97 6.42 24.43 -18.15
CA GLY A 97 5.30 23.78 -17.51
C GLY A 97 5.01 22.39 -18.07
N MET A 98 4.13 21.66 -17.39
CA MET A 98 3.81 20.27 -17.71
C MET A 98 3.37 20.07 -19.17
N GLY A 99 2.45 20.91 -19.66
CA GLY A 99 1.94 20.84 -21.04
C GLY A 99 3.02 21.03 -22.10
N ILE A 100 3.90 22.03 -21.92
CA ILE A 100 5.01 22.28 -22.84
C ILE A 100 5.99 21.12 -22.81
N THR A 101 6.33 20.61 -21.63
CA THR A 101 7.28 19.48 -21.49
C THR A 101 6.72 18.21 -22.14
N CYS A 102 5.42 17.94 -21.99
CA CYS A 102 4.74 16.82 -22.67
C CYS A 102 4.74 16.99 -24.21
N ALA A 103 4.50 18.21 -24.72
CA ALA A 103 4.53 18.49 -26.15
C ALA A 103 5.95 18.30 -26.74
N LEU A 104 6.98 18.74 -26.02
CA LEU A 104 8.39 18.50 -26.41
C LEU A 104 8.75 17.02 -26.38
N LEU A 105 8.28 16.27 -25.35
CA LEU A 105 8.48 14.84 -25.27
C LEU A 105 7.74 14.10 -26.39
N PHE A 106 6.52 14.53 -26.73
CA PHE A 106 5.78 14.01 -27.88
C PHE A 106 6.58 14.19 -29.19
N ALA A 107 7.11 15.39 -29.43
CA ALA A 107 7.96 15.66 -30.61
C ALA A 107 9.25 14.84 -30.61
N ASN A 108 9.93 14.73 -29.47
CA ASN A 108 11.12 13.89 -29.31
C ASN A 108 10.83 12.41 -29.59
N LEU A 109 9.73 11.89 -29.06
CA LEU A 109 9.29 10.52 -29.25
C LEU A 109 8.92 10.24 -30.72
N LEU A 110 8.20 11.15 -31.36
CA LEU A 110 7.83 11.04 -32.76
C LEU A 110 9.08 10.98 -33.65
N ILE A 111 10.03 11.89 -33.45
CA ILE A 111 11.26 11.97 -34.25
C ILE A 111 12.21 10.81 -33.91
N GLY A 112 12.52 10.63 -32.65
CA GLY A 112 13.51 9.66 -32.17
C GLY A 112 13.00 8.23 -32.08
N GLY A 113 11.75 8.08 -31.56
CA GLY A 113 11.15 6.80 -31.29
C GLY A 113 10.43 6.14 -32.47
N MET A 114 9.97 6.95 -33.46
CA MET A 114 9.24 6.44 -34.63
C MET A 114 10.06 6.58 -35.93
N PHE A 115 10.46 7.79 -36.28
CA PHE A 115 11.11 8.03 -37.58
C PHE A 115 12.58 7.56 -37.66
N ARG A 116 13.30 7.59 -36.54
CA ARG A 116 14.71 7.18 -36.51
C ARG A 116 14.94 5.71 -36.18
N VAL A 117 13.94 5.00 -35.67
CA VAL A 117 14.02 3.57 -35.37
C VAL A 117 13.91 2.76 -36.69
N ARG A 118 14.78 1.75 -36.87
CA ARG A 118 14.72 0.87 -38.05
C ARG A 118 13.43 0.03 -37.99
N TRP A 119 12.65 0.07 -39.06
CA TRP A 119 11.40 -0.68 -39.20
C TRP A 119 11.70 -2.15 -39.55
N THR A 120 11.86 -2.97 -38.52
CA THR A 120 12.12 -4.39 -38.65
C THR A 120 11.30 -5.18 -37.64
N TRP A 121 11.02 -6.43 -37.89
CA TRP A 121 10.31 -7.31 -36.95
C TRP A 121 10.89 -7.30 -35.54
N ARG A 122 12.22 -7.09 -35.42
CA ARG A 122 12.90 -7.03 -34.12
C ARG A 122 12.57 -5.77 -33.32
N HIS A 123 12.22 -4.69 -34.01
CA HIS A 123 11.89 -3.40 -33.41
C HIS A 123 10.38 -3.14 -33.42
N ALA A 124 9.58 -4.02 -34.05
CA ALA A 124 8.12 -3.83 -34.17
C ALA A 124 7.46 -3.59 -32.81
N GLY A 125 7.81 -4.37 -31.77
CA GLY A 125 7.27 -4.20 -30.44
C GLY A 125 7.57 -2.81 -29.84
N VAL A 126 8.77 -2.29 -30.05
CA VAL A 126 9.17 -0.94 -29.60
C VAL A 126 8.39 0.13 -30.36
N LEU A 127 8.27 -0.02 -31.69
CA LEU A 127 7.50 0.92 -32.53
C LEU A 127 6.03 0.97 -32.14
N VAL A 128 5.42 -0.20 -31.90
CA VAL A 128 4.03 -0.31 -31.44
C VAL A 128 3.86 0.35 -30.07
N ALA A 129 4.76 0.07 -29.13
CA ALA A 129 4.69 0.69 -27.79
C ALA A 129 4.88 2.22 -27.86
N HIS A 130 5.84 2.72 -28.63
CA HIS A 130 6.03 4.16 -28.83
C HIS A 130 4.83 4.82 -29.52
N GLY A 131 4.25 4.17 -30.54
CA GLY A 131 3.03 4.62 -31.20
C GLY A 131 1.85 4.71 -30.23
N GLY A 132 1.69 3.71 -29.35
CA GLY A 132 0.70 3.74 -28.29
C GLY A 132 0.90 4.87 -27.29
N ILE A 133 2.14 5.17 -26.89
CA ILE A 133 2.45 6.31 -25.99
C ILE A 133 2.15 7.63 -26.68
N LEU A 134 2.45 7.79 -27.97
CA LEU A 134 2.07 9.00 -28.74
C LEU A 134 0.57 9.19 -28.78
N LEU A 135 -0.19 8.12 -29.02
CA LEU A 135 -1.65 8.17 -29.00
C LEU A 135 -2.18 8.51 -27.60
N LEU A 136 -1.58 7.96 -26.55
CA LEU A 136 -1.95 8.26 -25.17
C LEU A 136 -1.71 9.73 -24.84
N LEU A 137 -0.53 10.27 -25.14
CA LEU A 137 -0.20 11.68 -24.91
C LEU A 137 -1.13 12.60 -25.70
N ALA A 138 -1.38 12.30 -26.99
CA ALA A 138 -2.32 13.06 -27.81
C ALA A 138 -3.74 13.01 -27.22
N GLY A 139 -4.21 11.83 -26.82
CA GLY A 139 -5.53 11.64 -26.24
C GLY A 139 -5.74 12.41 -24.94
N ILE A 140 -4.76 12.42 -24.05
CA ILE A 140 -4.82 13.20 -22.80
C ILE A 140 -4.75 14.70 -23.09
N MET A 141 -3.81 15.15 -23.93
CA MET A 141 -3.62 16.58 -24.20
C MET A 141 -4.81 17.21 -24.96
N LEU A 142 -5.37 16.51 -25.94
CA LEU A 142 -6.52 16.97 -26.71
C LEU A 142 -7.82 16.73 -25.95
N GLY A 143 -7.96 15.56 -25.30
CA GLY A 143 -9.13 15.20 -24.52
C GLY A 143 -9.43 16.21 -23.43
N ASN A 144 -8.45 16.60 -22.64
CA ASN A 144 -8.63 17.61 -21.58
C ASN A 144 -9.13 18.98 -22.12
N LYS A 145 -8.72 19.35 -23.34
CA LYS A 145 -9.20 20.60 -23.97
C LYS A 145 -10.60 20.50 -24.58
N MET A 146 -11.02 19.29 -24.94
CA MET A 146 -12.31 19.02 -25.59
C MET A 146 -13.37 18.53 -24.60
N THR A 147 -13.00 18.25 -23.36
CA THR A 147 -13.93 17.80 -22.31
C THR A 147 -14.81 18.97 -21.87
N VAL A 148 -16.12 18.74 -21.89
CA VAL A 148 -17.13 19.58 -21.23
C VAL A 148 -17.63 18.75 -20.04
N ALA A 149 -17.58 19.31 -18.83
CA ALA A 149 -18.04 18.64 -17.63
C ALA A 149 -18.98 19.54 -16.82
N VAL A 150 -19.98 18.91 -16.19
CA VAL A 150 -20.85 19.50 -15.18
C VAL A 150 -20.59 18.71 -13.89
N ASP A 151 -19.95 19.35 -12.92
CA ASP A 151 -19.40 18.65 -11.76
C ASP A 151 -20.43 18.29 -10.69
N GLN A 152 -21.55 19.02 -10.65
CA GLN A 152 -22.59 18.76 -9.64
C GLN A 152 -23.97 18.88 -10.30
N VAL A 153 -24.50 17.76 -10.76
CA VAL A 153 -25.89 17.65 -11.21
C VAL A 153 -26.68 17.07 -10.03
N GLU A 154 -27.36 17.95 -9.31
CA GLU A 154 -28.19 17.56 -8.15
C GLU A 154 -29.56 17.09 -8.63
N LEU A 155 -29.91 15.86 -8.30
CA LEU A 155 -31.19 15.25 -8.62
C LEU A 155 -31.97 14.96 -7.32
N PRO A 156 -32.90 15.85 -6.90
CA PRO A 156 -33.82 15.54 -5.83
C PRO A 156 -34.80 14.43 -6.24
N GLN A 157 -35.06 13.49 -5.34
CA GLN A 157 -35.92 12.35 -5.65
C GLN A 157 -37.36 12.79 -6.01
N GLY A 158 -37.84 12.33 -7.15
CA GLY A 158 -39.16 12.64 -7.69
C GLY A 158 -39.16 13.78 -8.71
N ASP A 159 -38.18 14.69 -8.70
CA ASP A 159 -38.13 15.84 -9.58
C ASP A 159 -37.48 15.53 -10.93
N ARG A 160 -37.95 16.23 -11.95
CA ARG A 160 -37.31 16.34 -13.26
C ARG A 160 -36.40 17.57 -13.26
N VAL A 161 -35.13 17.33 -13.47
CA VAL A 161 -34.09 18.37 -13.50
C VAL A 161 -33.70 18.61 -14.95
N HIS A 162 -33.74 19.90 -15.36
CA HIS A 162 -33.22 20.39 -16.63
C HIS A 162 -31.88 21.08 -16.37
N GLU A 163 -30.81 20.56 -16.90
CA GLU A 163 -29.48 21.18 -16.84
C GLU A 163 -29.14 21.69 -18.23
N GLN A 164 -28.96 23.04 -18.38
CA GLN A 164 -28.78 23.69 -19.67
C GLN A 164 -27.65 23.15 -20.55
N SER A 165 -26.65 22.53 -19.91
CA SER A 165 -25.51 21.97 -20.60
C SER A 165 -25.74 20.53 -21.11
N LEU A 166 -26.82 19.87 -20.70
CA LEU A 166 -27.12 18.48 -21.09
C LEU A 166 -28.19 18.42 -22.17
N PRO A 167 -28.03 17.55 -23.21
CA PRO A 167 -29.03 17.36 -24.27
C PRO A 167 -30.17 16.41 -23.86
N PHE A 168 -30.47 16.32 -22.58
CA PHE A 168 -31.54 15.49 -21.99
C PHE A 168 -31.84 15.96 -20.57
N ASP A 169 -33.07 15.73 -20.14
CA ASP A 169 -33.46 15.92 -18.77
C ASP A 169 -33.40 14.59 -18.00
N LEU A 170 -33.24 14.69 -16.70
CA LEU A 170 -33.19 13.55 -15.79
C LEU A 170 -34.27 13.68 -14.70
N ARG A 171 -34.93 12.59 -14.39
CA ARG A 171 -35.78 12.48 -13.19
C ARG A 171 -35.26 11.34 -12.31
N LEU A 172 -34.97 11.64 -11.06
CA LEU A 172 -34.59 10.62 -10.07
C LEU A 172 -35.86 9.95 -9.54
N ASN A 173 -36.12 8.73 -9.97
CA ASN A 173 -37.26 7.95 -9.50
C ASN A 173 -37.05 7.49 -8.06
N ARG A 174 -35.88 6.91 -7.79
CA ARG A 174 -35.51 6.42 -6.48
C ARG A 174 -34.00 6.46 -6.28
N PHE A 175 -33.56 6.86 -5.10
CA PHE A 175 -32.19 6.73 -4.65
C PHE A 175 -32.08 5.68 -3.56
N VAL A 176 -31.14 4.74 -3.68
CA VAL A 176 -30.98 3.63 -2.73
C VAL A 176 -29.54 3.64 -2.21
N PRO A 177 -29.29 4.28 -1.05
CA PRO A 177 -28.01 4.10 -0.35
C PRO A 177 -28.03 2.77 0.40
N GLU A 178 -27.06 1.91 0.14
CA GLU A 178 -26.87 0.66 0.87
C GLU A 178 -25.67 0.83 1.83
N PHE A 179 -25.87 0.47 3.10
CA PHE A 179 -24.82 0.55 4.12
C PHE A 179 -24.38 -0.85 4.53
N TYR A 180 -23.16 -0.93 5.04
CA TYR A 180 -22.70 -2.18 5.67
C TYR A 180 -23.45 -2.38 6.99
N PRO A 181 -23.84 -3.62 7.30
CA PRO A 181 -24.68 -3.92 8.48
C PRO A 181 -24.09 -3.35 9.77
N GLY A 182 -24.93 -2.64 10.54
CA GLY A 182 -24.54 -2.05 11.82
C GLY A 182 -23.57 -0.86 11.74
N THR A 183 -23.40 -0.25 10.58
CA THR A 183 -22.52 0.91 10.37
C THR A 183 -23.20 2.00 9.55
N SER A 184 -22.68 3.23 9.62
CA SER A 184 -22.99 4.32 8.70
C SER A 184 -22.10 4.30 7.44
N LYS A 185 -21.25 3.28 7.27
CA LYS A 185 -20.32 3.18 6.15
C LYS A 185 -21.06 2.73 4.88
N PRO A 186 -21.01 3.51 3.80
CA PRO A 186 -21.73 3.15 2.59
C PRO A 186 -21.11 1.95 1.90
N LYS A 187 -21.95 1.02 1.46
CA LYS A 187 -21.60 -0.17 0.70
C LYS A 187 -21.80 0.03 -0.79
N SER A 188 -22.89 0.70 -1.18
CA SER A 188 -23.18 1.07 -2.56
C SER A 188 -24.18 2.24 -2.62
N TYR A 189 -24.18 2.91 -3.77
CA TYR A 189 -25.19 3.91 -4.13
C TYR A 189 -25.82 3.51 -5.46
N GLU A 190 -27.14 3.60 -5.55
CA GLU A 190 -27.88 3.34 -6.77
C GLU A 190 -28.88 4.48 -7.01
N SER A 191 -28.77 5.11 -8.19
CA SER A 191 -29.72 6.10 -8.69
C SER A 191 -30.55 5.49 -9.81
N GLN A 192 -31.84 5.27 -9.58
CA GLN A 192 -32.80 4.85 -10.59
C GLN A 192 -33.37 6.11 -11.23
N VAL A 193 -33.07 6.33 -12.50
CA VAL A 193 -33.42 7.58 -13.21
C VAL A 193 -34.25 7.29 -14.45
N THR A 194 -35.19 8.19 -14.79
CA THR A 194 -35.80 8.26 -16.12
C THR A 194 -35.12 9.38 -16.92
N VAL A 195 -34.67 9.06 -18.09
CA VAL A 195 -33.99 9.95 -19.04
C VAL A 195 -35.00 10.42 -20.07
N PHE A 196 -35.00 11.73 -20.36
CA PHE A 196 -35.84 12.39 -21.37
C PHE A 196 -34.93 13.04 -22.42
N PRO A 197 -34.54 12.32 -23.50
CA PRO A 197 -33.73 12.94 -24.58
C PRO A 197 -34.48 14.01 -25.34
N GLU A 198 -33.79 15.04 -25.84
CA GLU A 198 -34.38 16.06 -26.74
C GLU A 198 -34.99 15.47 -28.02
N SER A 199 -34.46 14.31 -28.46
CA SER A 199 -35.01 13.59 -29.62
C SER A 199 -36.39 12.96 -29.39
N GLY A 200 -36.93 13.11 -28.17
CA GLY A 200 -38.23 12.54 -27.76
C GLY A 200 -38.14 11.14 -27.18
N GLY A 201 -39.23 10.72 -26.49
CA GLY A 201 -39.30 9.49 -25.79
C GLY A 201 -38.75 9.58 -24.34
N GLN A 202 -38.86 8.48 -23.59
CA GLN A 202 -38.26 8.34 -22.27
C GLN A 202 -37.86 6.88 -22.05
N TYR A 203 -36.84 6.65 -21.24
CA TYR A 203 -36.45 5.31 -20.80
C TYR A 203 -35.83 5.33 -19.40
N ASP A 204 -35.95 4.23 -18.69
CA ASP A 204 -35.41 4.08 -17.35
C ASP A 204 -33.98 3.56 -17.44
N ALA A 205 -33.11 4.08 -16.56
CA ALA A 205 -31.72 3.71 -16.43
C ALA A 205 -31.31 3.64 -14.96
N VAL A 206 -30.20 2.96 -14.69
CA VAL A 206 -29.64 2.85 -13.35
C VAL A 206 -28.18 3.29 -13.38
N ILE A 207 -27.80 4.19 -12.46
CA ILE A 207 -26.43 4.67 -12.28
C ILE A 207 -25.93 4.14 -10.94
N ARG A 208 -24.77 3.47 -10.95
CA ARG A 208 -24.11 2.94 -9.74
C ARG A 208 -22.66 3.41 -9.65
N MET A 209 -22.08 3.26 -8.46
CA MET A 209 -20.65 3.43 -8.29
C MET A 209 -19.87 2.49 -9.24
N ASN A 210 -18.92 3.04 -10.00
CA ASN A 210 -18.12 2.32 -11.01
C ASN A 210 -18.92 1.73 -12.20
N GLU A 211 -20.20 2.09 -12.34
CA GLU A 211 -21.08 1.72 -13.46
C GLU A 211 -21.84 2.97 -13.96
N PRO A 212 -21.13 3.85 -14.71
CA PRO A 212 -21.72 5.10 -15.18
C PRO A 212 -22.72 4.87 -16.33
N LEU A 213 -23.69 5.78 -16.48
CA LEU A 213 -24.60 5.80 -17.61
C LEU A 213 -23.98 6.58 -18.78
N ARG A 214 -23.92 5.93 -19.95
CA ARG A 214 -23.44 6.54 -21.20
C ARG A 214 -24.59 6.80 -22.15
N LEU A 215 -24.73 8.06 -22.57
CA LEU A 215 -25.85 8.52 -23.37
C LEU A 215 -25.46 9.74 -24.22
N SER A 216 -25.73 9.68 -25.52
CA SER A 216 -25.54 10.81 -26.48
C SER A 216 -24.14 11.45 -26.39
N GLY A 217 -23.10 10.65 -26.15
CA GLY A 217 -21.72 11.10 -25.97
C GLY A 217 -21.40 11.65 -24.57
N TRP A 218 -22.38 11.73 -23.69
CA TRP A 218 -22.21 12.07 -22.29
C TRP A 218 -22.08 10.81 -21.42
N THR A 219 -21.32 10.93 -20.34
CA THR A 219 -21.19 9.89 -19.33
C THR A 219 -21.53 10.49 -17.97
N LEU A 220 -22.48 9.88 -17.25
CA LEU A 220 -22.94 10.32 -15.94
C LEU A 220 -22.42 9.38 -14.86
N TYR A 221 -21.76 9.95 -13.88
CA TYR A 221 -21.09 9.24 -12.77
C TYR A 221 -21.78 9.55 -11.46
N GLN A 222 -21.95 8.53 -10.61
CA GLN A 222 -22.41 8.70 -9.25
C GLN A 222 -21.29 9.29 -8.38
N MET A 223 -21.46 10.51 -7.87
CA MET A 223 -20.45 11.18 -7.03
C MET A 223 -20.74 11.01 -5.54
N SER A 224 -21.88 11.53 -5.12
CA SER A 224 -22.27 11.56 -3.72
C SER A 224 -23.80 11.59 -3.59
N TRP A 225 -24.27 11.79 -2.39
CA TRP A 225 -25.68 11.98 -2.11
C TRP A 225 -25.86 12.87 -0.86
N GLY A 226 -27.05 13.40 -0.69
CA GLY A 226 -27.42 14.21 0.47
C GLY A 226 -28.89 14.09 0.82
N GLN A 227 -29.29 14.81 1.86
CA GLN A 227 -30.69 15.02 2.20
C GLN A 227 -31.11 16.42 1.80
N ASP A 228 -32.32 16.56 1.27
CA ASP A 228 -32.88 17.84 0.93
C ASP A 228 -33.10 18.67 2.20
N SER A 229 -32.44 19.82 2.30
CA SER A 229 -32.57 20.71 3.46
C SER A 229 -33.95 21.36 3.57
N LEU A 230 -34.68 21.46 2.46
CA LEU A 230 -36.01 22.06 2.37
C LEU A 230 -37.13 21.02 2.62
N HIS A 231 -36.86 19.74 2.30
CA HIS A 231 -37.84 18.66 2.42
C HIS A 231 -37.25 17.50 3.23
N PRO A 232 -37.36 17.50 4.56
CA PRO A 232 -36.82 16.46 5.43
C PRO A 232 -37.25 15.05 5.00
N GLY A 233 -36.29 14.15 4.87
CA GLY A 233 -36.50 12.76 4.43
C GLY A 233 -36.40 12.53 2.92
N ARG A 234 -36.32 13.59 2.10
CA ARG A 234 -36.08 13.52 0.66
C ARG A 234 -34.58 13.37 0.40
N LEU A 235 -34.22 12.42 -0.45
CA LEU A 235 -32.84 12.18 -0.84
C LEU A 235 -32.49 12.92 -2.15
N ILE A 236 -31.26 13.38 -2.22
CA ILE A 236 -30.67 14.02 -3.41
C ILE A 236 -29.50 13.14 -3.88
N SER A 237 -29.53 12.72 -5.13
CA SER A 237 -28.36 12.12 -5.79
C SER A 237 -27.55 13.22 -6.45
N VAL A 238 -26.23 13.19 -6.25
CA VAL A 238 -25.28 14.13 -6.89
C VAL A 238 -24.49 13.34 -7.92
N LEU A 239 -24.67 13.75 -9.19
CA LEU A 239 -23.99 13.14 -10.33
C LEU A 239 -22.96 14.12 -10.91
N ARG A 240 -21.98 13.58 -11.59
CA ARG A 240 -21.11 14.31 -12.51
C ARG A 240 -21.45 13.88 -13.93
N ALA A 241 -21.64 14.85 -14.83
CA ALA A 241 -21.81 14.60 -16.26
C ALA A 241 -20.55 15.05 -17.01
N SER A 242 -20.04 14.25 -17.91
CA SER A 242 -18.85 14.56 -18.72
C SER A 242 -19.06 14.15 -20.16
N HIS A 243 -18.71 15.05 -21.09
CA HIS A 243 -18.66 14.79 -22.52
C HIS A 243 -17.24 14.94 -23.03
N ASN A 244 -16.60 13.81 -23.38
CA ASN A 244 -15.25 13.79 -23.93
C ASN A 244 -15.23 12.94 -25.21
N PRO A 245 -15.09 13.56 -26.40
CA PRO A 245 -15.06 12.84 -27.67
C PRO A 245 -13.88 11.84 -27.78
N LEU A 246 -12.83 12.04 -27.00
CA LEU A 246 -11.62 11.21 -26.97
C LEU A 246 -11.56 10.27 -25.75
N GLU A 247 -12.67 10.11 -25.02
CA GLU A 247 -12.74 9.28 -23.78
C GLU A 247 -12.12 7.89 -23.94
N GLN A 248 -12.34 7.23 -25.09
CA GLN A 248 -11.85 5.87 -25.33
C GLN A 248 -10.40 5.81 -25.83
N MET A 249 -9.81 6.94 -26.23
CA MET A 249 -8.47 6.96 -26.81
C MET A 249 -7.37 6.50 -25.85
N PRO A 250 -7.35 6.93 -24.58
CA PRO A 250 -6.40 6.42 -23.60
C PRO A 250 -6.50 4.91 -23.40
N LYS A 251 -7.70 4.33 -23.38
CA LYS A 251 -7.96 2.90 -23.26
C LYS A 251 -7.35 2.11 -24.43
N TRP A 252 -7.61 2.52 -25.66
CA TRP A 252 -7.05 1.86 -26.85
C TRP A 252 -5.53 2.02 -26.94
N SER A 253 -5.02 3.21 -26.63
CA SER A 253 -3.58 3.47 -26.55
C SER A 253 -2.89 2.50 -25.59
N SER A 254 -3.52 2.24 -24.49
CA SER A 254 -3.04 1.34 -23.43
C SER A 254 -2.92 -0.11 -23.89
N TYR A 255 -3.90 -0.60 -24.62
CA TYR A 255 -3.84 -1.95 -25.23
C TYR A 255 -2.72 -2.04 -26.27
N ILE A 256 -2.51 -0.98 -27.06
CA ILE A 256 -1.44 -0.90 -28.04
C ILE A 256 -0.07 -0.90 -27.34
N ILE A 257 0.10 -0.13 -26.26
CA ILE A 257 1.33 -0.14 -25.45
C ILE A 257 1.62 -1.53 -24.89
N ALA A 258 0.61 -2.15 -24.26
CA ALA A 258 0.75 -3.48 -23.69
C ALA A 258 1.12 -4.53 -24.76
N ALA A 259 0.46 -4.53 -25.91
CA ALA A 259 0.78 -5.42 -27.03
C ALA A 259 2.20 -5.21 -27.54
N GLY A 260 2.63 -3.95 -27.68
CA GLY A 260 4.00 -3.61 -28.10
C GLY A 260 5.05 -4.09 -27.11
N LEU A 261 4.84 -3.93 -25.83
CA LEU A 261 5.73 -4.39 -24.77
C LEU A 261 5.78 -5.94 -24.73
N LEU A 262 4.65 -6.61 -24.76
CA LEU A 262 4.58 -8.07 -24.80
C LEU A 262 5.34 -8.63 -26.00
N TRP A 263 5.15 -8.05 -27.18
CA TRP A 263 5.89 -8.41 -28.38
C TRP A 263 7.41 -8.22 -28.21
N HIS A 264 7.83 -7.05 -27.70
CA HIS A 264 9.25 -6.74 -27.48
C HIS A 264 9.88 -7.75 -26.52
N PHE A 265 9.24 -8.01 -25.38
CA PHE A 265 9.77 -8.92 -24.37
C PHE A 265 9.72 -10.39 -24.84
N ALA A 266 8.70 -10.81 -25.58
CA ALA A 266 8.64 -12.12 -26.21
C ALA A 266 9.82 -12.33 -27.18
N CYS A 267 10.14 -11.31 -27.99
CA CYS A 267 11.31 -11.34 -28.87
C CYS A 267 12.65 -11.38 -28.10
N VAL A 268 12.75 -10.66 -26.98
CA VAL A 268 13.95 -10.69 -26.12
C VAL A 268 14.10 -12.03 -25.44
N PHE A 269 13.04 -12.56 -24.89
CA PHE A 269 13.00 -13.87 -24.22
C PHE A 269 13.26 -15.02 -25.17
N GLY A 270 12.65 -15.02 -26.35
CA GLY A 270 12.89 -16.02 -27.39
C GLY A 270 14.36 -16.06 -27.85
N ARG A 271 15.02 -14.89 -27.92
CA ARG A 271 16.47 -14.82 -28.18
C ARG A 271 17.30 -15.38 -27.03
N TYR A 272 16.87 -15.13 -25.79
CA TYR A 272 17.53 -15.69 -24.62
C TYR A 272 17.46 -17.22 -24.60
N LEU A 273 16.30 -17.80 -24.88
CA LEU A 273 16.08 -19.26 -24.94
C LEU A 273 16.88 -19.94 -26.07
N ARG A 274 17.05 -19.26 -27.21
CA ARG A 274 17.80 -19.79 -28.39
C ARG A 274 19.30 -19.68 -28.25
N ARG A 275 19.84 -19.01 -27.22
CA ARG A 275 21.29 -18.91 -27.00
C ARG A 275 21.86 -20.24 -26.51
N LYS A 276 22.84 -20.79 -27.25
CA LYS A 276 23.58 -21.97 -26.79
C LYS A 276 24.38 -21.63 -25.53
N PRO A 277 24.48 -22.54 -24.55
CA PRO A 277 25.36 -22.38 -23.40
C PRO A 277 26.82 -22.15 -23.90
N GLY A 278 27.43 -21.01 -23.56
CA GLY A 278 28.81 -20.70 -23.88
C GLY A 278 29.03 -19.57 -24.87
N GLN A 279 28.05 -19.07 -25.59
CA GLN A 279 28.21 -17.88 -26.44
C GLN A 279 28.12 -16.58 -25.64
N ALA A 280 29.25 -15.86 -25.53
CA ALA A 280 29.27 -14.50 -25.00
C ALA A 280 28.41 -13.54 -25.87
N PRO A 281 27.79 -12.49 -25.33
CA PRO A 281 27.09 -11.50 -26.14
C PRO A 281 28.07 -10.82 -27.11
N ALA A 282 27.63 -10.67 -28.35
CA ALA A 282 28.37 -9.86 -29.34
C ALA A 282 28.48 -8.42 -28.79
N GLY A 283 29.71 -7.99 -28.51
CA GLY A 283 30.07 -6.70 -27.88
C GLY A 283 30.80 -6.85 -26.55
N ALA A 284 30.96 -8.05 -26.01
CA ALA A 284 31.88 -8.31 -24.91
C ALA A 284 33.22 -8.74 -25.50
N GLU A 285 33.90 -7.82 -26.16
CA GLU A 285 35.29 -8.01 -26.55
C GLU A 285 36.18 -8.21 -25.33
N ALA A 286 37.11 -9.13 -25.50
CA ALA A 286 38.14 -9.50 -24.59
C ALA A 286 38.88 -8.27 -24.00
N ALA A 287 38.41 -7.80 -22.85
CA ALA A 287 39.25 -6.96 -22.02
C ALA A 287 39.96 -7.87 -21.04
N ASP A 288 41.21 -7.91 -21.25
CA ASP A 288 42.29 -8.54 -20.52
C ASP A 288 42.00 -9.25 -19.21
N ASP A 289 42.36 -10.52 -19.16
CA ASP A 289 42.21 -11.46 -18.03
C ASP A 289 43.32 -11.23 -16.95
N HIS A 290 43.92 -10.05 -16.88
CA HIS A 290 45.03 -9.72 -15.99
C HIS A 290 44.66 -8.93 -14.73
N LEU A 291 43.50 -9.13 -14.16
CA LEU A 291 43.19 -8.60 -12.84
C LEU A 291 43.08 -9.70 -11.79
N GLU A 292 43.93 -9.52 -10.75
CA GLU A 292 44.21 -10.42 -9.60
C GLU A 292 43.05 -11.29 -9.12
N PRO A 293 43.37 -12.53 -8.68
CA PRO A 293 42.38 -13.42 -8.07
C PRO A 293 41.78 -12.79 -6.84
N PRO A 294 40.50 -13.14 -6.52
CA PRO A 294 39.83 -12.62 -5.33
C PRO A 294 40.65 -12.94 -4.07
N ALA A 295 40.59 -12.03 -3.09
CA ALA A 295 41.31 -12.12 -1.84
C ALA A 295 41.30 -13.55 -1.23
N PRO A 296 42.38 -14.00 -0.58
CA PRO A 296 42.56 -15.38 -0.09
C PRO A 296 41.33 -15.78 0.73
N GLY A 297 40.84 -17.01 0.53
CA GLY A 297 39.52 -17.50 0.99
C GLY A 297 39.18 -17.27 2.46
N GLY A 298 40.18 -17.14 3.34
CA GLY A 298 39.99 -16.84 4.77
C GLY A 298 39.49 -15.39 5.04
N LYS A 299 40.10 -14.39 4.42
CA LYS A 299 39.70 -12.97 4.62
C LYS A 299 38.32 -12.68 4.03
N ARG A 300 37.93 -13.37 2.94
CA ARG A 300 36.60 -13.27 2.33
C ARG A 300 35.53 -13.89 3.23
N ARG A 301 35.83 -15.07 3.83
CA ARG A 301 34.94 -15.72 4.77
C ARG A 301 34.68 -14.86 6.01
N LEU A 302 35.72 -14.27 6.60
CA LEU A 302 35.62 -13.37 7.76
C LEU A 302 34.76 -12.12 7.47
N ARG A 303 34.92 -11.51 6.29
CA ARG A 303 34.12 -10.34 5.89
C ARG A 303 32.64 -10.70 5.65
N LEU A 304 32.37 -11.86 5.01
CA LEU A 304 31.00 -12.36 4.85
C LEU A 304 30.35 -12.65 6.22
N ILE A 305 31.08 -13.30 7.13
CA ILE A 305 30.61 -13.54 8.50
C ILE A 305 30.31 -12.20 9.20
N GLY A 306 31.19 -11.19 9.07
CA GLY A 306 30.97 -9.87 9.66
C GLY A 306 29.69 -9.17 9.12
N ILE A 307 29.42 -9.24 7.83
CA ILE A 307 28.19 -8.71 7.23
C ILE A 307 26.97 -9.49 7.71
N CYS A 308 27.06 -10.80 7.80
CA CYS A 308 25.97 -11.66 8.30
C CYS A 308 25.65 -11.38 9.76
N VAL A 309 26.67 -11.22 10.59
CA VAL A 309 26.52 -10.85 12.02
C VAL A 309 25.92 -9.45 12.14
N LEU A 310 26.34 -8.48 11.29
CA LEU A 310 25.77 -7.14 11.29
C LEU A 310 24.29 -7.14 10.88
N VAL A 311 23.93 -7.86 9.83
CA VAL A 311 22.54 -7.99 9.39
C VAL A 311 21.69 -8.69 10.47
N ALA A 312 22.21 -9.79 11.04
CA ALA A 312 21.53 -10.49 12.14
C ALA A 312 21.41 -9.61 13.39
N ALA A 313 22.41 -8.78 13.70
CA ALA A 313 22.38 -7.83 14.80
C ALA A 313 21.35 -6.71 14.56
N ILE A 314 21.27 -6.16 13.35
CA ILE A 314 20.26 -5.13 12.99
C ILE A 314 18.84 -5.70 13.14
N PHE A 315 18.58 -6.91 12.61
CA PHE A 315 17.29 -7.57 12.79
C PHE A 315 17.04 -7.97 14.26
N GLY A 316 18.06 -8.48 14.96
CA GLY A 316 17.97 -8.83 16.37
C GLY A 316 17.73 -7.65 17.29
N VAL A 317 18.41 -6.54 17.06
CA VAL A 317 18.19 -5.28 17.81
C VAL A 317 16.80 -4.70 17.49
N GLY A 318 16.34 -4.75 16.25
CA GLY A 318 14.98 -4.35 15.88
C GLY A 318 13.92 -5.21 16.59
N MET A 319 14.13 -6.52 16.68
CA MET A 319 13.23 -7.42 17.42
C MET A 319 13.30 -7.23 18.94
N LEU A 320 14.47 -6.92 19.50
CA LEU A 320 14.67 -6.69 20.94
C LEU A 320 14.13 -5.30 21.34
N ALA A 321 14.34 -4.28 20.53
CA ALA A 321 13.80 -2.94 20.77
C ALA A 321 12.25 -2.92 20.72
N ALA A 322 11.65 -3.87 19.99
CA ALA A 322 10.20 -4.06 19.97
C ALA A 322 9.64 -4.80 21.21
N ARG A 323 10.50 -5.29 22.11
CA ARG A 323 10.05 -5.92 23.36
C ARG A 323 10.07 -4.90 24.50
N PRO A 324 8.94 -4.28 24.86
CA PRO A 324 8.87 -3.47 26.09
C PRO A 324 9.05 -4.38 27.29
N ALA A 325 9.85 -3.94 28.24
CA ALA A 325 9.89 -4.56 29.57
C ALA A 325 8.45 -4.55 30.12
N SER A 326 7.93 -5.71 30.47
CA SER A 326 6.63 -5.83 31.12
C SER A 326 6.88 -6.27 32.53
N HIS A 327 6.65 -5.41 33.51
CA HIS A 327 6.46 -5.85 34.87
C HIS A 327 5.08 -6.52 34.95
N PRO A 328 4.97 -7.83 35.22
CA PRO A 328 3.69 -8.50 35.34
C PRO A 328 2.97 -7.98 36.58
N VAL A 329 1.72 -7.63 36.45
CA VAL A 329 0.86 -7.32 37.59
C VAL A 329 0.53 -8.60 38.34
N ARG A 330 0.62 -8.57 39.66
CA ARG A 330 0.24 -9.68 40.53
C ARG A 330 -1.26 -9.61 40.80
N VAL A 331 -1.99 -10.65 40.46
CA VAL A 331 -3.41 -10.79 40.72
C VAL A 331 -3.64 -11.96 41.65
N GLU A 332 -4.08 -11.64 42.86
CA GLU A 332 -4.35 -12.64 43.88
C GLU A 332 -5.69 -13.32 43.62
N HIS A 333 -5.81 -14.58 44.02
CA HIS A 333 -7.05 -15.40 43.86
C HIS A 333 -7.54 -15.60 42.42
N TYR A 334 -6.70 -15.31 41.39
CA TYR A 334 -7.09 -15.53 40.01
C TYR A 334 -7.19 -17.02 39.67
N VAL A 335 -8.33 -17.43 39.14
CA VAL A 335 -8.57 -18.78 38.62
C VAL A 335 -8.82 -18.72 37.12
N PRO A 336 -8.04 -19.45 36.32
CA PRO A 336 -8.22 -19.43 34.86
C PRO A 336 -9.61 -19.92 34.45
N TRP A 337 -10.12 -19.35 33.34
CA TRP A 337 -11.27 -19.91 32.63
C TRP A 337 -10.89 -21.29 32.04
N SER A 338 -11.86 -22.18 31.90
CA SER A 338 -11.61 -23.45 31.22
C SER A 338 -11.22 -23.20 29.75
N SER A 339 -10.28 -23.98 29.24
CA SER A 339 -9.84 -23.88 27.84
C SER A 339 -11.00 -24.09 26.87
N PHE A 340 -11.97 -24.93 27.22
CA PHE A 340 -13.16 -25.20 26.45
C PHE A 340 -14.06 -23.96 26.33
N LEU A 341 -14.31 -23.24 27.43
CA LEU A 341 -15.07 -21.99 27.40
C LEU A 341 -14.38 -20.92 26.57
N VAL A 342 -13.05 -20.73 26.77
CA VAL A 342 -12.26 -19.73 26.02
C VAL A 342 -12.30 -20.00 24.53
N GLU A 343 -12.18 -21.25 24.11
CA GLU A 343 -12.25 -21.63 22.70
C GLU A 343 -13.64 -21.40 22.12
N ARG A 344 -14.70 -21.80 22.84
CA ARG A 344 -16.09 -21.59 22.41
C ARG A 344 -16.46 -20.10 22.34
N ALA A 345 -16.14 -19.34 23.37
CA ALA A 345 -16.34 -17.89 23.37
C ALA A 345 -15.55 -17.19 22.25
N GLY A 346 -14.31 -17.61 22.05
CA GLY A 346 -13.46 -17.06 21.00
C GLY A 346 -13.98 -17.31 19.57
N ALA A 347 -14.69 -18.44 19.37
CA ALA A 347 -15.28 -18.82 18.10
C ALA A 347 -16.68 -18.21 17.84
N MET A 348 -17.25 -17.53 18.84
CA MET A 348 -18.56 -16.92 18.73
C MET A 348 -18.60 -15.79 17.70
N ALA A 349 -19.68 -15.69 16.93
CA ALA A 349 -19.89 -14.62 15.96
C ALA A 349 -20.21 -13.30 16.64
N VAL A 350 -19.57 -12.23 16.21
CA VAL A 350 -19.89 -10.85 16.60
C VAL A 350 -19.93 -9.96 15.36
N GLN A 351 -20.94 -9.09 15.29
CA GLN A 351 -21.00 -8.08 14.24
C GLN A 351 -20.27 -6.81 14.68
N ASP A 352 -19.21 -6.48 13.98
CA ASP A 352 -18.42 -5.28 14.20
C ASP A 352 -17.79 -4.80 12.90
N GLY A 353 -17.67 -3.48 12.72
CA GLY A 353 -17.06 -2.88 11.54
C GLY A 353 -17.76 -3.22 10.21
N GLY A 354 -19.03 -3.64 10.24
CA GLY A 354 -19.82 -3.94 9.04
C GLY A 354 -19.74 -5.39 8.55
N ARG A 355 -19.20 -6.31 9.35
CA ARG A 355 -19.11 -7.74 9.04
C ARG A 355 -19.25 -8.60 10.29
N LEU A 356 -19.52 -9.88 10.10
CA LEU A 356 -19.38 -10.87 11.15
C LEU A 356 -17.90 -11.28 11.26
N LYS A 357 -17.42 -11.36 12.50
CA LYS A 357 -16.07 -11.81 12.84
C LYS A 357 -16.08 -12.65 14.12
N PRO A 358 -15.06 -13.49 14.39
CA PRO A 358 -14.95 -14.20 15.66
C PRO A 358 -14.68 -13.24 16.80
N VAL A 359 -15.21 -13.54 18.01
CA VAL A 359 -14.90 -12.79 19.24
C VAL A 359 -13.40 -12.75 19.50
N SER A 360 -12.66 -13.81 19.18
CA SER A 360 -11.19 -13.81 19.30
C SER A 360 -10.51 -12.71 18.47
N THR A 361 -11.02 -12.42 17.27
CA THR A 361 -10.55 -11.29 16.44
C THR A 361 -10.98 -9.97 17.06
N TYR A 362 -12.23 -9.82 17.42
CA TYR A 362 -12.78 -8.61 18.03
C TYR A 362 -12.03 -8.23 19.31
N ALA A 363 -11.94 -9.12 20.28
CA ALA A 363 -11.19 -8.89 21.52
C ALA A 363 -9.70 -8.65 21.27
N GLY A 364 -9.13 -9.37 20.27
CA GLY A 364 -7.74 -9.24 19.87
C GLY A 364 -7.39 -7.83 19.38
N PHE A 365 -8.25 -7.21 18.56
CA PHE A 365 -8.04 -5.83 18.11
C PHE A 365 -8.30 -4.80 19.20
N HIS A 366 -9.27 -5.03 20.08
CA HIS A 366 -9.46 -4.15 21.23
C HIS A 366 -8.26 -4.17 22.19
N LEU A 367 -7.74 -5.33 22.52
CA LEU A 367 -6.51 -5.41 23.33
C LEU A 367 -5.30 -4.81 22.62
N LEU A 368 -5.21 -4.96 21.29
CA LEU A 368 -4.17 -4.33 20.49
C LEU A 368 -4.25 -2.80 20.51
N ARG A 369 -5.46 -2.23 20.45
CA ARG A 369 -5.70 -0.77 20.56
C ARG A 369 -5.33 -0.21 21.94
N THR A 370 -5.65 -0.95 22.98
CA THR A 370 -5.40 -0.49 24.36
C THR A 370 -3.95 -0.68 24.76
N LEU A 371 -3.37 -1.86 24.52
CA LEU A 371 -2.05 -2.28 25.03
C LEU A 371 -0.93 -2.27 23.97
N GLY A 372 -1.27 -2.19 22.67
CA GLY A 372 -0.31 -2.39 21.58
C GLY A 372 0.12 -3.85 21.40
N LYS A 373 -0.56 -4.83 22.03
CA LYS A 373 -0.29 -6.27 21.97
C LYS A 373 -1.59 -7.07 22.06
N ARG A 374 -1.59 -8.28 21.50
CA ARG A 374 -2.73 -9.22 21.57
C ARG A 374 -2.68 -10.17 22.77
N SER A 375 -1.91 -9.85 23.80
CA SER A 375 -1.84 -10.59 25.07
C SER A 375 -1.00 -9.83 26.06
N PHE A 376 -1.20 -10.09 27.35
CA PHE A 376 -0.32 -9.57 28.40
C PHE A 376 0.04 -10.66 29.41
N ALA A 377 1.16 -10.45 30.10
CA ALA A 377 1.61 -11.34 31.16
C ALA A 377 1.19 -10.80 32.51
N MET A 378 0.68 -11.68 33.38
CA MET A 378 0.37 -11.40 34.78
C MET A 378 1.02 -12.46 35.68
N GLU A 379 1.18 -12.14 36.93
CA GLU A 379 1.57 -13.08 37.99
C GLU A 379 0.34 -13.53 38.74
N THR A 380 0.15 -14.84 38.77
CA THR A 380 -0.92 -15.49 39.55
C THR A 380 -0.30 -16.29 40.68
N PRO A 381 -1.06 -16.78 41.65
CA PRO A 381 -0.54 -17.69 42.70
C PRO A 381 0.18 -18.92 42.14
N GLU A 382 -0.23 -19.37 40.94
CA GLU A 382 0.39 -20.54 40.25
C GLU A 382 1.63 -20.16 39.43
N GLY A 383 2.00 -18.88 39.33
CA GLY A 383 3.13 -18.35 38.57
C GLY A 383 2.79 -17.41 37.45
N LYS A 384 3.76 -17.14 36.53
CA LYS A 384 3.55 -16.24 35.38
C LYS A 384 2.60 -16.85 34.36
N ARG A 385 1.51 -16.15 34.08
CA ARG A 385 0.51 -16.53 33.08
C ARG A 385 0.42 -15.49 31.98
N LYS A 386 0.19 -15.94 30.76
CA LYS A 386 -0.11 -15.10 29.60
C LYS A 386 -1.61 -15.16 29.33
N LEU A 387 -2.29 -14.02 29.47
CA LEU A 387 -3.72 -13.90 29.25
C LEU A 387 -4.01 -13.66 27.76
N SER A 388 -4.95 -14.39 27.20
CA SER A 388 -5.45 -14.21 25.84
C SER A 388 -6.42 -13.04 25.76
N PRO A 389 -6.70 -12.47 24.56
CA PRO A 389 -7.69 -11.42 24.42
C PRO A 389 -9.10 -11.84 24.83
N VAL A 390 -9.45 -13.12 24.60
CA VAL A 390 -10.78 -13.66 24.96
C VAL A 390 -10.91 -13.77 26.46
N GLU A 391 -9.90 -14.30 27.16
CA GLU A 391 -9.88 -14.35 28.63
C GLU A 391 -10.00 -12.93 29.22
N TRP A 392 -9.25 -11.96 28.68
CA TRP A 392 -9.35 -10.55 29.11
C TRP A 392 -10.77 -9.99 28.94
N MET A 393 -11.40 -10.23 27.80
CA MET A 393 -12.76 -9.76 27.54
C MET A 393 -13.77 -10.43 28.48
N LEU A 394 -13.65 -11.74 28.71
CA LEU A 394 -14.47 -12.48 29.66
C LEU A 394 -14.31 -11.95 31.10
N ASP A 395 -13.06 -11.66 31.52
CA ASP A 395 -12.82 -11.03 32.81
C ASP A 395 -13.46 -9.65 32.92
N CYS A 396 -13.31 -8.80 31.89
CA CYS A 396 -14.00 -7.49 31.87
C CYS A 396 -15.52 -7.63 32.05
N MET A 397 -16.14 -8.61 31.41
CA MET A 397 -17.58 -8.76 31.41
C MET A 397 -18.12 -9.47 32.66
N PHE A 398 -17.43 -10.48 33.17
CA PHE A 398 -17.91 -11.38 34.19
C PHE A 398 -17.17 -11.32 35.52
N ARG A 399 -15.92 -10.79 35.52
CA ARG A 399 -15.05 -10.63 36.69
C ARG A 399 -14.37 -9.27 36.73
N PRO A 400 -15.14 -8.16 36.67
CA PRO A 400 -14.59 -6.80 36.57
C PRO A 400 -13.59 -6.48 37.69
N GLU A 401 -13.69 -7.08 38.86
CA GLU A 401 -12.80 -6.88 40.01
C GLU A 401 -11.34 -7.28 39.68
N PHE A 402 -11.13 -8.24 38.80
CA PHE A 402 -9.79 -8.55 38.29
C PHE A 402 -9.39 -7.62 37.17
N ALA A 403 -10.30 -7.41 36.21
CA ALA A 403 -10.02 -6.66 34.99
C ALA A 403 -9.68 -5.18 35.25
N GLU A 404 -10.27 -4.55 36.27
CA GLU A 404 -9.98 -3.16 36.66
C GLU A 404 -8.53 -2.94 37.08
N GLN A 405 -7.83 -3.98 37.53
CA GLN A 405 -6.44 -3.95 37.95
C GLN A 405 -5.46 -4.16 36.80
N TYR A 406 -5.92 -4.65 35.62
CA TYR A 406 -5.03 -4.97 34.53
C TYR A 406 -4.44 -3.72 33.86
N PRO A 407 -3.10 -3.59 33.72
CA PRO A 407 -2.45 -2.44 33.12
C PRO A 407 -2.50 -2.54 31.59
N VAL A 408 -3.68 -2.39 31.02
CA VAL A 408 -3.95 -2.57 29.61
C VAL A 408 -4.03 -1.27 28.80
N PHE A 409 -4.05 -0.11 29.45
CA PHE A 409 -4.13 1.17 28.76
C PHE A 409 -2.73 1.76 28.61
N LEU A 410 -2.21 1.74 27.39
CA LEU A 410 -0.90 2.26 27.03
C LEU A 410 -1.00 3.76 26.73
N VAL A 411 -0.17 4.57 27.40
CA VAL A 411 0.01 5.99 27.13
C VAL A 411 1.48 6.23 26.78
N ASN A 412 1.73 6.72 25.56
CA ASN A 412 3.09 6.87 25.03
C ASN A 412 3.69 8.26 25.29
N ARG A 413 2.83 9.29 25.43
CA ARG A 413 3.26 10.69 25.49
C ARG A 413 3.17 11.25 26.91
N GLU A 414 4.24 11.81 27.39
CA GLU A 414 4.25 12.49 28.71
C GLU A 414 3.31 13.67 28.80
N GLU A 415 3.07 14.34 27.68
CA GLU A 415 2.10 15.43 27.59
C GLU A 415 0.69 14.98 27.95
N VAL A 416 0.27 13.78 27.51
CA VAL A 416 -1.01 13.16 27.85
C VAL A 416 -1.08 12.83 29.35
N VAL A 417 -0.01 12.23 29.89
CA VAL A 417 0.10 11.91 31.33
C VAL A 417 -0.09 13.16 32.18
N ARG A 418 0.62 14.25 31.85
CA ARG A 418 0.52 15.55 32.56
C ARG A 418 -0.86 16.18 32.39
N ARG A 419 -1.44 16.15 31.17
CA ARG A 419 -2.73 16.77 30.87
C ARG A 419 -3.90 16.10 31.62
N LEU A 420 -3.81 14.78 31.79
CA LEU A 420 -4.82 13.97 32.46
C LEU A 420 -4.49 13.71 33.94
N HIS A 421 -3.42 14.29 34.48
CA HIS A 421 -2.94 14.12 35.85
C HIS A 421 -2.72 12.65 36.25
N LEU A 422 -2.36 11.77 35.27
CA LEU A 422 -2.15 10.36 35.55
C LEU A 422 -0.88 10.14 36.40
N PRO A 423 -0.83 9.09 37.24
CA PRO A 423 0.33 8.78 38.06
C PRO A 423 1.61 8.61 37.20
N ASP A 424 2.70 9.24 37.65
CA ASP A 424 3.95 9.13 36.93
C ASP A 424 4.56 7.73 37.07
N GLN A 425 5.07 7.18 35.97
CA GLN A 425 5.72 5.87 35.91
C GLN A 425 7.10 6.00 35.32
N ALA A 426 8.07 5.26 35.84
CA ALA A 426 9.46 5.29 35.38
C ALA A 426 9.68 4.73 33.95
N ASP A 427 8.75 3.91 33.45
CA ASP A 427 8.85 3.29 32.13
C ASP A 427 8.53 4.30 31.02
N LYS A 428 9.29 4.22 29.90
CA LYS A 428 9.04 5.04 28.69
C LYS A 428 7.66 4.78 28.06
N ARG A 429 7.10 3.56 28.24
CA ARG A 429 5.74 3.19 27.82
C ARG A 429 4.92 2.96 29.08
N LYS A 430 4.16 3.97 29.45
CA LYS A 430 3.38 3.98 30.68
C LYS A 430 2.10 3.20 30.48
N LYS A 431 1.79 2.26 31.37
CA LYS A 431 0.63 1.40 31.31
C LYS A 431 -0.22 1.62 32.54
N TYR A 432 -1.46 1.94 32.30
CA TYR A 432 -2.42 2.21 33.35
C TYR A 432 -3.52 1.14 33.39
N SER A 433 -4.03 0.90 34.58
CA SER A 433 -5.22 0.05 34.76
C SER A 433 -6.51 0.86 34.55
N TYR A 434 -7.62 0.16 34.42
CA TYR A 434 -8.93 0.80 34.35
C TYR A 434 -9.18 1.66 35.57
N ALA A 435 -8.90 1.14 36.80
CA ALA A 435 -9.07 1.87 38.04
C ALA A 435 -8.29 3.20 38.05
N GLN A 436 -7.03 3.17 37.66
CA GLN A 436 -6.19 4.38 37.59
C GLN A 436 -6.72 5.45 36.63
N ILE A 437 -7.25 5.06 35.47
CA ILE A 437 -7.84 6.02 34.52
C ILE A 437 -9.20 6.52 35.01
N ALA A 438 -10.00 5.65 35.65
CA ALA A 438 -11.30 6.00 36.16
C ALA A 438 -11.25 7.10 37.22
N GLU A 439 -10.20 7.15 38.05
CA GLU A 439 -9.95 8.23 39.03
C GLU A 439 -9.80 9.59 38.34
N HIS A 440 -9.38 9.64 37.07
CA HIS A 440 -9.15 10.87 36.28
C HIS A 440 -10.17 11.03 35.14
N TRP A 441 -11.32 10.41 35.27
CA TRP A 441 -12.38 10.42 34.24
C TRP A 441 -12.90 11.82 33.93
N GLU A 442 -13.07 12.67 34.94
CA GLU A 442 -13.57 14.03 34.76
C GLU A 442 -12.61 14.89 33.93
N GLU A 443 -11.31 14.81 34.24
CA GLU A 443 -10.26 15.47 33.49
C GLU A 443 -10.22 15.02 32.03
N MET A 444 -10.33 13.70 31.81
CA MET A 444 -10.36 13.13 30.46
C MET A 444 -11.60 13.61 29.69
N THR A 445 -12.76 13.62 30.31
CA THR A 445 -14.02 14.09 29.70
C THR A 445 -13.94 15.58 29.35
N ARG A 446 -13.34 16.38 30.21
CA ARG A 446 -13.09 17.81 29.96
C ARG A 446 -12.15 18.00 28.76
N ALA A 447 -11.02 17.32 28.76
CA ALA A 447 -10.04 17.39 27.67
C ALA A 447 -10.66 16.97 26.33
N VAL A 448 -11.44 15.88 26.29
CA VAL A 448 -12.16 15.42 25.07
C VAL A 448 -13.13 16.49 24.57
N ARG A 449 -13.89 17.14 25.46
CA ARG A 449 -14.82 18.21 25.10
C ARG A 449 -14.10 19.40 24.48
N GLU A 450 -13.02 19.85 25.11
CA GLU A 450 -12.18 20.93 24.59
C GLU A 450 -11.62 20.60 23.18
N ILE A 451 -11.10 19.37 22.99
CA ILE A 451 -10.55 18.94 21.71
C ILE A 451 -11.63 18.91 20.61
N ARG A 452 -12.82 18.44 20.92
CA ARG A 452 -13.94 18.40 19.95
C ARG A 452 -14.39 19.79 19.49
N LEU A 453 -14.24 20.81 20.34
CA LEU A 453 -14.55 22.20 19.98
C LEU A 453 -13.53 22.81 18.99
N LEU A 454 -12.32 22.27 18.90
CA LEU A 454 -11.30 22.70 17.94
C LEU A 454 -11.54 22.22 16.51
N GLY A 455 -12.46 21.27 16.32
CA GLY A 455 -12.66 20.61 15.02
C GLY A 455 -11.68 19.47 14.75
N GLU A 456 -11.91 18.71 13.68
CA GLU A 456 -11.10 17.53 13.34
C GLU A 456 -9.81 17.85 12.56
N THR A 457 -9.68 19.04 12.03
CA THR A 457 -8.51 19.49 11.28
C THR A 457 -7.46 20.05 12.22
N ASP A 458 -6.21 19.57 12.09
CA ASP A 458 -5.02 20.08 12.82
C ASP A 458 -4.85 19.65 14.30
N LEU A 459 -5.42 18.50 14.70
CA LEU A 459 -5.19 17.96 16.04
C LEU A 459 -3.73 17.52 16.24
N THR A 460 -3.15 17.93 17.38
CA THR A 460 -1.82 17.42 17.78
C THR A 460 -1.87 15.92 18.07
N GLU A 461 -0.72 15.27 18.03
CA GLU A 461 -0.61 13.84 18.32
C GLU A 461 -1.02 13.48 19.75
N ALA A 462 -0.81 14.39 20.71
CA ALA A 462 -1.28 14.23 22.09
C ALA A 462 -2.81 14.29 22.16
N GLN A 463 -3.45 15.22 21.44
CA GLN A 463 -4.91 15.30 21.35
C GLN A 463 -5.52 14.06 20.73
N LYS A 464 -4.93 13.52 19.65
CA LYS A 464 -5.34 12.26 19.03
C LYS A 464 -5.23 11.08 20.00
N GLU A 465 -4.16 11.03 20.80
CA GLU A 465 -3.95 9.99 21.79
C GLU A 465 -4.99 10.08 22.93
N ILE A 466 -5.36 11.28 23.40
CA ILE A 466 -6.43 11.48 24.38
C ILE A 466 -7.77 10.98 23.85
N LEU A 467 -8.14 11.32 22.60
CA LEU A 467 -9.38 10.85 21.98
C LEU A 467 -9.40 9.32 21.82
N ALA A 468 -8.26 8.72 21.47
CA ALA A 468 -8.12 7.28 21.34
C ALA A 468 -8.21 6.58 22.70
N LEU A 469 -7.56 7.13 23.72
CA LEU A 469 -7.62 6.62 25.11
C LEU A 469 -9.06 6.64 25.65
N SER A 470 -9.75 7.77 25.47
CA SER A 470 -11.16 7.91 25.90
C SER A 470 -12.07 6.86 25.21
N ARG A 471 -11.96 6.69 23.89
CA ARG A 471 -12.75 5.67 23.18
C ARG A 471 -12.45 4.26 23.68
N ASN A 472 -11.19 3.92 23.86
CA ASN A 472 -10.78 2.61 24.35
C ASN A 472 -11.28 2.36 25.78
N PHE A 473 -11.24 3.40 26.62
CA PHE A 473 -11.77 3.34 27.98
C PHE A 473 -13.29 3.13 28.00
N ASP A 474 -14.04 3.84 27.13
CA ASP A 474 -15.50 3.70 27.04
C ASP A 474 -15.92 2.28 26.62
N VAL A 475 -15.19 1.66 25.70
CA VAL A 475 -15.43 0.25 25.31
C VAL A 475 -15.26 -0.70 26.50
N VAL A 476 -14.11 -0.60 27.20
CA VAL A 476 -13.82 -1.47 28.36
C VAL A 476 -14.82 -1.22 29.49
N ARG A 477 -15.18 0.04 29.73
CA ARG A 477 -16.23 0.43 30.68
C ARG A 477 -17.57 -0.19 30.30
N GLY A 478 -17.94 -0.17 29.02
CA GLY A 478 -19.14 -0.82 28.51
C GLY A 478 -19.16 -2.31 28.85
N TRP A 479 -18.07 -3.02 28.64
CA TRP A 479 -17.95 -4.44 28.99
C TRP A 479 -18.08 -4.68 30.50
N MET A 480 -17.38 -3.89 31.33
CA MET A 480 -17.39 -4.03 32.79
C MET A 480 -18.78 -3.76 33.40
N LEU A 481 -19.51 -2.81 32.83
CA LEU A 481 -20.90 -2.51 33.28
C LEU A 481 -21.91 -3.44 32.63
N GLY A 482 -21.56 -4.20 31.62
CA GLY A 482 -22.46 -4.98 30.77
C GLY A 482 -23.35 -5.93 31.57
N SER A 483 -22.80 -6.72 32.50
CA SER A 483 -23.55 -7.67 33.31
C SER A 483 -24.64 -7.00 34.17
N ARG A 484 -24.37 -5.80 34.70
CA ARG A 484 -25.34 -5.02 35.48
C ARG A 484 -26.41 -4.40 34.59
N ILE A 485 -26.01 -3.80 33.47
CA ILE A 485 -26.91 -3.15 32.51
C ILE A 485 -27.84 -4.19 31.87
N MET A 486 -27.35 -5.41 31.56
CA MET A 486 -28.16 -6.51 31.03
C MET A 486 -29.32 -6.86 31.95
N LEU A 487 -29.15 -6.68 33.26
CA LEU A 487 -30.19 -6.97 34.27
C LEU A 487 -31.14 -5.80 34.45
N GLU A 488 -30.63 -4.55 34.51
CA GLU A 488 -31.41 -3.34 34.83
C GLU A 488 -32.15 -2.81 33.59
N ASP A 489 -31.48 -2.58 32.50
CA ASP A 489 -32.04 -2.05 31.24
C ASP A 489 -31.23 -2.57 30.03
N PRO A 490 -31.58 -3.75 29.50
CA PRO A 490 -30.88 -4.30 28.34
C PRO A 490 -30.84 -3.36 27.13
N SER A 491 -31.86 -2.50 26.95
CA SER A 491 -31.91 -1.56 25.82
C SER A 491 -30.84 -0.48 25.88
N ALA A 492 -30.29 -0.17 27.06
CA ALA A 492 -29.22 0.77 27.25
C ALA A 492 -27.91 0.28 26.60
N MET A 493 -27.77 -1.02 26.39
CA MET A 493 -26.58 -1.59 25.73
C MET A 493 -26.44 -1.17 24.26
N GLU A 494 -27.52 -0.89 23.55
CA GLU A 494 -27.50 -0.36 22.19
C GLU A 494 -26.87 1.05 22.11
N ARG A 495 -26.91 1.80 23.20
CA ARG A 495 -26.32 3.14 23.32
C ARG A 495 -24.87 3.13 23.77
N MET A 496 -24.36 1.96 24.15
CA MET A 496 -22.98 1.75 24.60
C MET A 496 -22.16 1.04 23.51
N GLU A 497 -20.84 1.18 23.57
CA GLU A 497 -19.90 0.43 22.71
C GLU A 497 -19.81 -1.04 23.20
N PHE A 498 -20.92 -1.77 23.08
CA PHE A 498 -21.00 -3.18 23.44
C PHE A 498 -21.04 -4.07 22.18
N PRO A 499 -20.46 -5.27 22.21
CA PRO A 499 -20.41 -6.13 21.03
C PRO A 499 -21.82 -6.59 20.61
N ARG A 500 -22.11 -6.51 19.31
CA ARG A 500 -23.38 -6.96 18.73
C ARG A 500 -23.31 -8.46 18.41
N TRP A 501 -23.64 -9.26 19.33
CA TRP A 501 -23.55 -10.72 19.24
C TRP A 501 -24.88 -11.46 19.38
N PHE A 502 -25.97 -10.77 19.64
CA PHE A 502 -27.30 -11.39 19.74
C PHE A 502 -28.03 -11.25 18.39
N PRO A 503 -28.51 -12.38 17.79
CA PRO A 503 -29.34 -12.31 16.60
C PRO A 503 -30.71 -11.75 16.92
N SER A 504 -31.24 -10.88 16.07
CA SER A 504 -32.56 -10.29 16.15
C SER A 504 -33.23 -10.32 14.78
N ALA A 505 -34.55 -10.39 14.73
CA ALA A 505 -35.32 -10.27 13.50
C ALA A 505 -35.63 -8.80 13.21
N GLY A 506 -35.23 -8.32 12.02
CA GLY A 506 -35.59 -6.99 11.53
C GLY A 506 -37.05 -6.93 11.07
N GLN A 507 -37.56 -5.71 10.85
CA GLN A 507 -38.96 -5.47 10.44
C GLN A 507 -39.33 -6.17 9.10
N ASN A 508 -38.35 -6.42 8.22
CA ASN A 508 -38.54 -7.07 6.93
C ASN A 508 -38.10 -8.56 6.92
N GLY A 509 -37.93 -9.19 8.08
CA GLY A 509 -37.41 -10.55 8.19
C GLY A 509 -35.88 -10.64 7.97
N GLU A 510 -35.19 -9.51 7.84
CA GLU A 510 -33.75 -9.48 7.79
C GLU A 510 -33.17 -9.84 9.15
N ARG A 511 -32.03 -10.58 9.11
CA ARG A 511 -31.26 -10.86 10.32
C ARG A 511 -30.47 -9.64 10.73
N LEU A 512 -30.78 -9.09 11.89
CA LEU A 512 -30.04 -8.03 12.56
C LEU A 512 -29.21 -8.61 13.70
N TRP A 513 -28.16 -7.91 14.06
CA TRP A 513 -27.34 -8.20 15.23
C TRP A 513 -27.43 -7.03 16.20
N THR A 514 -27.72 -7.32 17.46
CA THR A 514 -27.96 -6.33 18.51
C THR A 514 -26.98 -6.52 19.65
N ALA A 515 -26.66 -5.45 20.34
CA ALA A 515 -25.89 -5.46 21.58
C ALA A 515 -26.78 -5.89 22.78
N ALA A 516 -28.11 -5.63 22.70
CA ALA A 516 -29.04 -5.95 23.75
C ALA A 516 -29.55 -7.41 23.61
N PRO A 517 -29.32 -8.26 24.62
CA PRO A 517 -29.94 -9.59 24.68
C PRO A 517 -31.46 -9.48 24.97
N ASP A 518 -32.19 -10.53 24.67
CA ASP A 518 -33.51 -10.67 25.25
C ASP A 518 -33.45 -10.78 26.79
N LYS A 519 -34.56 -10.48 27.47
CA LYS A 519 -34.58 -10.44 28.94
C LYS A 519 -34.13 -11.76 29.60
N ALA A 520 -34.45 -12.89 29.01
CA ALA A 520 -34.06 -14.19 29.55
C ALA A 520 -32.57 -14.40 29.43
N THR A 521 -32.01 -14.20 28.23
CA THR A 521 -30.56 -14.30 27.96
C THR A 521 -29.79 -13.32 28.85
N GLY A 522 -30.25 -12.08 28.98
CA GLY A 522 -29.63 -11.06 29.84
C GLY A 522 -29.58 -11.51 31.30
N ALA A 523 -30.67 -12.09 31.81
CA ALA A 523 -30.76 -12.62 33.19
C ALA A 523 -29.79 -13.81 33.41
N PHE A 524 -29.64 -14.72 32.42
CA PHE A 524 -28.67 -15.83 32.48
C PHE A 524 -27.22 -15.34 32.54
N LEU A 525 -26.86 -14.36 31.69
CA LEU A 525 -25.52 -13.79 31.66
C LEU A 525 -25.21 -13.01 32.93
N ALA A 526 -26.16 -12.25 33.46
CA ALA A 526 -26.01 -11.57 34.74
C ALA A 526 -25.87 -12.56 35.91
N MET A 527 -26.62 -13.67 35.89
CA MET A 527 -26.49 -14.73 36.90
C MET A 527 -25.10 -15.39 36.82
N ALA A 528 -24.61 -15.66 35.63
CA ALA A 528 -23.23 -16.20 35.46
C ALA A 528 -22.20 -15.25 36.09
N SER A 529 -22.31 -13.94 35.85
CA SER A 529 -21.43 -12.93 36.46
C SER A 529 -21.53 -12.93 37.99
N LEU A 530 -22.74 -12.99 38.54
CA LEU A 530 -22.95 -13.04 40.00
C LEU A 530 -22.31 -14.30 40.63
N LEU A 531 -22.44 -15.44 39.98
CA LEU A 531 -21.86 -16.71 40.48
C LEU A 531 -20.33 -16.65 40.45
N GLU A 532 -19.73 -16.12 39.37
CA GLU A 532 -18.27 -15.93 39.26
C GLU A 532 -17.75 -14.99 40.35
N ARG A 533 -18.41 -13.83 40.52
CA ARG A 533 -18.03 -12.82 41.51
C ARG A 533 -18.13 -13.36 42.92
N LYS A 534 -19.19 -14.14 43.22
CA LYS A 534 -19.35 -14.79 44.52
C LYS A 534 -18.21 -15.81 44.79
N ALA A 535 -17.69 -16.48 43.75
CA ALA A 535 -16.61 -17.46 43.89
C ALA A 535 -15.23 -16.81 44.05
N ILE A 536 -15.07 -15.49 43.88
CA ILE A 536 -13.80 -14.79 44.10
C ILE A 536 -13.42 -14.84 45.59
N GLY A 537 -12.21 -15.25 45.89
CA GLY A 537 -11.70 -15.37 47.26
C GLY A 537 -12.22 -16.61 48.04
N MET A 538 -13.10 -17.40 47.43
CA MET A 538 -13.55 -18.69 48.02
C MET A 538 -12.65 -19.82 47.54
N GLU A 539 -12.45 -20.84 48.39
CA GLU A 539 -11.68 -22.06 48.10
C GLU A 539 -12.55 -23.30 48.28
N GLY A 540 -12.08 -24.44 47.69
CA GLY A 540 -12.72 -25.73 47.88
C GLY A 540 -13.89 -26.03 46.91
N ALA A 541 -14.68 -27.05 47.25
CA ALA A 541 -15.74 -27.62 46.41
C ALA A 541 -16.90 -26.62 46.11
N GLU A 542 -17.24 -25.73 47.04
CA GLU A 542 -18.29 -24.75 46.87
C GLU A 542 -17.91 -23.70 45.78
N ALA A 543 -16.69 -23.18 45.85
CA ALA A 543 -16.17 -22.26 44.83
C ALA A 543 -16.13 -22.90 43.43
N SER A 544 -15.64 -24.12 43.35
CA SER A 544 -15.62 -24.91 42.12
C SER A 544 -17.01 -25.18 41.55
N GLY A 545 -17.98 -25.47 42.43
CA GLY A 545 -19.36 -25.66 42.04
C GLY A 545 -20.04 -24.39 41.48
N LEU A 546 -19.76 -23.23 42.07
CA LEU A 546 -20.28 -21.93 41.57
C LEU A 546 -19.69 -21.60 40.19
N ARG A 547 -18.36 -21.77 40.00
CA ARG A 547 -17.71 -21.55 38.70
C ARG A 547 -18.23 -22.48 37.63
N MET A 548 -18.39 -23.79 37.95
CA MET A 548 -18.93 -24.77 37.01
C MET A 548 -20.36 -24.40 36.56
N LYS A 549 -21.20 -23.91 37.46
CA LYS A 549 -22.55 -23.44 37.14
C LYS A 549 -22.50 -22.19 36.25
N ALA A 550 -21.61 -21.24 36.54
CA ALA A 550 -21.44 -20.03 35.77
C ALA A 550 -20.95 -20.36 34.33
N GLU A 551 -19.92 -21.19 34.18
CA GLU A 551 -19.45 -21.65 32.88
C GLU A 551 -20.53 -22.41 32.10
N GLY A 552 -21.35 -23.23 32.75
CA GLY A 552 -22.48 -23.91 32.13
C GLY A 552 -23.50 -22.96 31.53
N LEU A 553 -23.86 -21.91 32.28
CA LEU A 553 -24.77 -20.84 31.80
C LEU A 553 -24.19 -20.08 30.62
N LEU A 554 -22.89 -19.75 30.68
CA LEU A 554 -22.21 -19.06 29.59
C LEU A 554 -22.17 -19.92 28.32
N LEU A 555 -21.81 -21.21 28.44
CA LEU A 555 -21.71 -22.12 27.30
C LEU A 555 -23.07 -22.33 26.62
N GLU A 556 -24.14 -22.40 27.37
CA GLU A 556 -25.50 -22.51 26.81
C GLU A 556 -25.89 -21.30 25.94
N LYS A 557 -25.54 -20.09 26.37
CA LYS A 557 -25.92 -18.86 25.66
C LYS A 557 -24.96 -18.42 24.58
N LEU A 558 -23.68 -18.74 24.74
CA LEU A 558 -22.64 -18.41 23.76
C LEU A 558 -22.69 -19.27 22.48
N ALA A 559 -23.47 -20.33 22.42
CA ALA A 559 -23.69 -21.12 21.20
C ALA A 559 -24.66 -20.45 20.22
N GLN A 560 -25.66 -19.71 20.74
CA GLN A 560 -26.76 -19.13 19.96
C GLN A 560 -26.32 -18.25 18.77
N PRO A 561 -25.32 -17.35 18.90
CA PRO A 561 -24.84 -16.53 17.77
C PRO A 561 -24.36 -17.34 16.58
N ASN A 562 -23.66 -18.44 16.82
CA ASN A 562 -23.12 -19.29 15.75
C ASN A 562 -24.23 -20.12 15.06
N GLU A 563 -25.25 -20.51 15.79
CA GLU A 563 -26.43 -21.21 15.22
C GLU A 563 -27.22 -20.28 14.31
N ALA A 564 -27.30 -19.01 14.64
CA ALA A 564 -27.96 -17.98 13.84
C ALA A 564 -27.17 -17.65 12.55
N ALA A 565 -25.84 -17.82 12.52
CA ALA A 565 -25.04 -17.56 11.35
C ALA A 565 -25.31 -18.58 10.23
N SER A 566 -25.29 -18.13 8.97
CA SER A 566 -25.40 -18.99 7.80
C SER A 566 -24.20 -19.94 7.67
N ALA A 567 -24.33 -21.01 6.91
CA ALA A 567 -23.23 -21.95 6.68
C ALA A 567 -21.98 -21.26 6.09
N GLY A 568 -22.16 -20.33 5.13
CA GLY A 568 -21.07 -19.56 4.55
C GLY A 568 -20.37 -18.65 5.56
N GLU A 569 -21.15 -17.97 6.42
CA GLU A 569 -20.62 -17.13 7.51
C GLU A 569 -19.85 -17.97 8.53
N ARG A 570 -20.34 -19.14 8.93
CA ARG A 570 -19.62 -20.04 9.83
C ARG A 570 -18.27 -20.47 9.26
N HIS A 571 -18.21 -20.87 8.00
CA HIS A 571 -16.94 -21.22 7.35
C HIS A 571 -15.99 -20.01 7.26
N SER A 572 -16.52 -18.79 7.10
CA SER A 572 -15.71 -17.56 7.13
C SER A 572 -15.09 -17.34 8.50
N LEU A 573 -15.88 -17.52 9.57
CA LEU A 573 -15.39 -17.41 10.97
C LEU A 573 -14.29 -18.44 11.28
N GLU A 574 -14.47 -19.69 10.87
CA GLU A 574 -13.47 -20.76 11.05
C GLU A 574 -12.14 -20.43 10.32
N ARG A 575 -12.23 -19.95 9.06
CA ARG A 575 -11.06 -19.52 8.28
C ARG A 575 -10.33 -18.36 8.95
N GLU A 576 -11.06 -17.42 9.54
CA GLU A 576 -10.48 -16.26 10.22
C GLU A 576 -9.78 -16.66 11.52
N ILE A 577 -10.37 -17.56 12.30
CA ILE A 577 -9.72 -18.15 13.49
C ILE A 577 -8.43 -18.87 13.08
N PHE A 578 -8.47 -19.68 12.02
CA PHE A 578 -7.29 -20.34 11.49
C PHE A 578 -6.22 -19.34 11.03
N TYR A 579 -6.62 -18.27 10.32
CA TYR A 579 -5.71 -17.22 9.86
C TYR A 579 -4.94 -16.57 11.00
N TYR A 580 -5.63 -16.14 12.07
CA TYR A 580 -4.98 -15.50 13.22
C TYR A 580 -4.23 -16.49 14.12
N ARG A 581 -4.62 -17.76 14.13
CA ARG A 581 -3.86 -18.83 14.81
C ARG A 581 -2.55 -19.15 14.08
N LEU A 582 -2.55 -19.12 12.75
CA LEU A 582 -1.35 -19.29 11.91
C LEU A 582 -0.37 -18.14 12.06
N ASP A 583 -0.87 -16.90 12.25
CA ASP A 583 -0.10 -15.67 12.30
C ASP A 583 0.90 -15.56 11.13
N PRO A 584 0.40 -15.43 9.87
CA PRO A 584 1.19 -15.72 8.68
C PRO A 584 2.38 -14.80 8.47
N LEU A 585 2.33 -13.55 8.97
CA LEU A 585 3.47 -12.63 8.86
C LEU A 585 4.62 -13.07 9.77
N TYR A 586 4.32 -13.47 11.02
CA TYR A 586 5.34 -14.01 11.94
C TYR A 586 5.89 -15.36 11.46
N ALA A 587 5.01 -16.25 11.01
CA ALA A 587 5.41 -17.54 10.48
C ALA A 587 6.33 -17.39 9.26
N SER A 588 5.96 -16.56 8.30
CA SER A 588 6.76 -16.33 7.10
C SER A 588 8.05 -15.58 7.39
N LEU A 589 8.05 -14.60 8.31
CA LEU A 589 9.25 -13.92 8.79
C LEU A 589 10.26 -14.92 9.34
N ALA A 590 9.81 -15.82 10.23
CA ALA A 590 10.68 -16.85 10.82
C ALA A 590 11.26 -17.78 9.75
N VAL A 591 10.45 -18.22 8.78
CA VAL A 591 10.89 -19.09 7.69
C VAL A 591 11.85 -18.36 6.75
N PHE A 592 11.61 -17.07 6.39
CA PHE A 592 12.51 -16.29 5.55
C PHE A 592 13.86 -16.04 6.22
N VAL A 593 13.87 -15.75 7.52
CA VAL A 593 15.11 -15.61 8.30
C VAL A 593 15.86 -16.95 8.36
N ALA A 594 15.15 -18.05 8.62
CA ALA A 594 15.76 -19.39 8.61
C ALA A 594 16.31 -19.75 7.22
N ALA A 595 15.59 -19.43 6.14
CA ALA A 595 16.05 -19.62 4.76
C ALA A 595 17.30 -18.78 4.46
N PHE A 596 17.36 -17.55 4.93
CA PHE A 596 18.52 -16.67 4.77
C PHE A 596 19.73 -17.20 5.52
N VAL A 597 19.57 -17.61 6.78
CA VAL A 597 20.64 -18.26 7.58
C VAL A 597 21.11 -19.56 6.91
N CYS A 598 20.19 -20.40 6.43
CA CYS A 598 20.51 -21.61 5.68
C CYS A 598 21.32 -21.29 4.42
N LEU A 599 20.96 -20.25 3.68
CA LEU A 599 21.68 -19.79 2.49
C LEU A 599 23.12 -19.37 2.83
N LEU A 600 23.30 -18.65 3.95
CA LEU A 600 24.63 -18.26 4.44
C LEU A 600 25.47 -19.48 4.84
N LEU A 601 24.88 -20.44 5.53
CA LEU A 601 25.56 -21.70 5.88
C LEU A 601 25.96 -22.46 4.62
N CYS A 602 25.09 -22.58 3.62
CA CYS A 602 25.42 -23.17 2.32
C CYS A 602 26.55 -22.42 1.60
N ALA A 603 26.63 -21.10 1.75
CA ALA A 603 27.72 -20.32 1.16
C ALA A 603 29.05 -20.50 1.91
N LEU A 604 29.02 -20.60 3.24
CA LEU A 604 30.20 -20.83 4.09
C LEU A 604 30.78 -22.22 3.91
N PHE A 605 29.91 -23.25 3.89
CA PHE A 605 30.30 -24.68 3.81
C PHE A 605 30.19 -25.21 2.36
N ARG A 606 30.38 -24.34 1.35
CA ARG A 606 30.23 -24.71 -0.05
C ARG A 606 31.02 -25.98 -0.41
N PRO A 607 30.35 -27.06 -0.84
CA PRO A 607 30.98 -28.30 -1.19
C PRO A 607 31.86 -28.21 -2.45
N ALA A 608 32.93 -28.99 -2.50
CA ALA A 608 33.81 -29.11 -3.66
C ALA A 608 33.04 -29.57 -4.91
N ALA A 609 33.58 -29.27 -6.08
CA ALA A 609 32.94 -29.63 -7.36
C ALA A 609 32.69 -31.15 -7.49
N ASN A 610 33.56 -31.97 -6.91
CA ASN A 610 33.53 -33.46 -6.93
C ASN A 610 32.75 -34.07 -5.78
N ALA A 611 32.04 -33.26 -4.95
CA ALA A 611 31.28 -33.77 -3.83
C ALA A 611 30.11 -34.65 -4.31
N PRO A 612 29.68 -35.66 -3.48
CA PRO A 612 28.53 -36.49 -3.77
C PRO A 612 27.27 -35.67 -4.00
N LEU A 613 26.28 -36.24 -4.73
CA LEU A 613 25.06 -35.54 -5.14
C LEU A 613 24.32 -34.86 -3.97
N TRP A 614 24.19 -35.51 -2.82
CA TRP A 614 23.54 -34.94 -1.63
C TRP A 614 24.29 -33.72 -1.06
N ARG A 615 25.65 -33.68 -1.15
CA ARG A 615 26.42 -32.49 -0.79
C ARG A 615 26.32 -31.38 -1.84
N ARG A 616 26.11 -31.72 -3.14
CA ARG A 616 25.85 -30.71 -4.18
C ARG A 616 24.56 -29.96 -3.96
N PHE A 617 23.56 -30.59 -3.32
CA PHE A 617 22.32 -29.95 -2.91
C PHE A 617 22.55 -28.81 -1.90
N LEU A 618 23.62 -28.84 -1.12
CA LEU A 618 24.03 -27.79 -0.18
C LEU A 618 24.72 -26.60 -0.88
N ARG A 619 24.77 -26.51 -2.21
CA ARG A 619 25.29 -25.35 -2.89
C ARG A 619 24.32 -24.17 -2.77
N PRO A 620 24.85 -22.93 -2.54
CA PRO A 620 23.98 -21.76 -2.59
C PRO A 620 23.49 -21.57 -4.02
N GLY A 621 22.18 -21.61 -4.22
CA GLY A 621 21.53 -21.35 -5.49
C GLY A 621 20.81 -22.56 -6.13
N GLY A 622 19.91 -22.27 -7.06
CA GLY A 622 19.01 -23.27 -7.63
C GLY A 622 18.09 -23.86 -6.58
N PHE A 623 17.71 -25.12 -6.72
CA PHE A 623 16.87 -25.86 -5.76
C PHE A 623 17.62 -26.24 -4.48
N SER A 624 18.22 -25.26 -3.80
CA SER A 624 18.91 -25.46 -2.52
C SER A 624 17.91 -25.58 -1.36
N PRO A 625 18.35 -26.09 -0.17
CA PRO A 625 17.50 -26.08 1.03
C PRO A 625 16.96 -24.68 1.36
N ALA A 626 17.77 -23.65 1.18
CA ALA A 626 17.36 -22.26 1.37
C ALA A 626 16.28 -21.83 0.36
N TRP A 627 16.35 -22.29 -0.87
CA TRP A 627 15.33 -22.06 -1.88
C TRP A 627 14.00 -22.72 -1.50
N LEU A 628 14.05 -23.96 -1.04
CA LEU A 628 12.87 -24.69 -0.58
C LEU A 628 12.22 -24.04 0.65
N LEU A 629 13.02 -23.60 1.62
CA LEU A 629 12.51 -22.84 2.77
C LEU A 629 11.90 -21.51 2.32
N GLY A 630 12.56 -20.77 1.42
CA GLY A 630 12.01 -19.54 0.84
C GLY A 630 10.67 -19.78 0.12
N ALA A 631 10.56 -20.87 -0.64
CA ALA A 631 9.33 -21.28 -1.30
C ALA A 631 8.23 -21.65 -0.28
N ALA A 632 8.57 -22.32 0.81
CA ALA A 632 7.63 -22.65 1.89
C ALA A 632 7.08 -21.38 2.56
N GLY A 633 7.94 -20.42 2.94
CA GLY A 633 7.51 -19.13 3.51
C GLY A 633 6.63 -18.33 2.54
N THR A 634 6.97 -18.35 1.25
CA THR A 634 6.13 -17.73 0.20
C THR A 634 4.78 -18.45 0.08
N GLY A 635 4.77 -19.80 0.18
CA GLY A 635 3.54 -20.59 0.18
C GLY A 635 2.62 -20.25 1.36
N VAL A 636 3.17 -20.01 2.55
CA VAL A 636 2.40 -19.55 3.73
C VAL A 636 1.74 -18.21 3.46
N LEU A 637 2.47 -17.22 2.93
CA LEU A 637 1.90 -15.92 2.58
C LEU A 637 0.86 -16.01 1.46
N ALA A 638 1.11 -16.80 0.43
CA ALA A 638 0.16 -17.01 -0.65
C ALA A 638 -1.14 -17.65 -0.14
N ALA A 639 -1.04 -18.67 0.69
CA ALA A 639 -2.19 -19.30 1.34
C ALA A 639 -2.95 -18.29 2.23
N ALA A 640 -2.23 -17.48 3.00
CA ALA A 640 -2.83 -16.43 3.82
C ALA A 640 -3.60 -15.39 2.99
N LEU A 641 -3.03 -14.92 1.87
CA LEU A 641 -3.71 -14.01 0.95
C LEU A 641 -4.97 -14.65 0.35
N VAL A 642 -4.92 -15.92 -0.04
CA VAL A 642 -6.11 -16.65 -0.52
C VAL A 642 -7.17 -16.76 0.57
N ILE A 643 -6.79 -17.13 1.80
CA ILE A 643 -7.72 -17.20 2.94
C ILE A 643 -8.38 -15.83 3.17
N ARG A 644 -7.63 -14.73 3.13
CA ARG A 644 -8.20 -13.38 3.25
C ARG A 644 -9.22 -13.09 2.14
N VAL A 645 -8.93 -13.44 0.89
CA VAL A 645 -9.89 -13.31 -0.22
C VAL A 645 -11.18 -14.08 0.07
N LEU A 646 -11.05 -15.31 0.57
CA LEU A 646 -12.20 -16.16 0.91
C LEU A 646 -13.01 -15.67 2.13
N ILE A 647 -12.41 -14.89 3.02
CA ILE A 647 -13.09 -14.25 4.16
C ILE A 647 -13.77 -12.95 3.71
N THR A 648 -13.02 -12.10 3.02
CA THR A 648 -13.46 -10.73 2.71
C THR A 648 -14.24 -10.61 1.39
N MET A 649 -14.20 -11.66 0.56
CA MET A 649 -14.80 -11.73 -0.80
C MET A 649 -14.38 -10.55 -1.69
N ARG A 650 -13.12 -10.11 -1.55
CA ARG A 650 -12.53 -9.00 -2.32
C ARG A 650 -11.10 -9.34 -2.78
N SER A 651 -10.54 -8.48 -3.65
CA SER A 651 -9.15 -8.55 -4.09
C SER A 651 -8.16 -8.65 -2.90
N PRO A 652 -7.06 -9.41 -3.03
CA PRO A 652 -6.07 -9.59 -1.95
C PRO A 652 -5.24 -8.33 -1.66
N VAL A 653 -5.52 -7.22 -2.32
CA VAL A 653 -4.75 -5.97 -2.26
C VAL A 653 -5.72 -4.79 -2.18
N GLY A 654 -6.40 -4.62 -1.05
CA GLY A 654 -7.40 -3.57 -0.84
C GLY A 654 -6.95 -2.45 0.10
N ASN A 655 -5.90 -2.67 0.91
CA ASN A 655 -5.37 -1.69 1.87
C ASN A 655 -3.85 -1.83 2.02
N THR A 656 -3.23 -0.93 2.80
CA THR A 656 -1.77 -0.89 2.97
C THR A 656 -1.21 -2.17 3.60
N TYR A 657 -1.88 -2.75 4.60
CA TYR A 657 -1.46 -4.02 5.22
C TYR A 657 -1.41 -5.16 4.19
N GLU A 658 -2.45 -5.28 3.38
CA GLU A 658 -2.55 -6.30 2.33
C GLU A 658 -1.49 -6.08 1.24
N THR A 659 -1.19 -4.82 0.88
CA THR A 659 -0.12 -4.52 -0.09
C THR A 659 1.25 -4.90 0.45
N ILE A 660 1.53 -4.69 1.74
CA ILE A 660 2.78 -5.11 2.40
C ILE A 660 2.94 -6.64 2.31
N ALA A 661 1.90 -7.41 2.69
CA ALA A 661 1.91 -8.86 2.63
C ALA A 661 2.08 -9.38 1.19
N PHE A 662 1.43 -8.73 0.22
CA PHE A 662 1.54 -9.05 -1.20
C PHE A 662 2.95 -8.77 -1.75
N ILE A 663 3.56 -7.63 -1.38
CA ILE A 663 4.96 -7.29 -1.75
C ILE A 663 5.92 -8.32 -1.17
N ALA A 664 5.76 -8.72 0.10
CA ALA A 664 6.56 -9.76 0.71
C ALA A 664 6.48 -11.07 -0.10
N CYS A 665 5.27 -11.51 -0.41
CA CYS A 665 5.01 -12.73 -1.17
C CYS A 665 5.59 -12.66 -2.59
N MET A 666 5.24 -11.62 -3.36
CA MET A 666 5.66 -11.48 -4.76
C MET A 666 7.14 -11.16 -4.91
N GLY A 667 7.72 -10.38 -4.01
CA GLY A 667 9.15 -10.07 -4.00
C GLY A 667 10.02 -11.31 -3.83
N VAL A 668 9.65 -12.19 -2.88
CA VAL A 668 10.35 -13.47 -2.69
C VAL A 668 10.07 -14.41 -3.87
N LEU A 669 8.85 -14.48 -4.38
CA LEU A 669 8.50 -15.30 -5.56
C LEU A 669 9.33 -14.88 -6.78
N CYS A 670 9.42 -13.59 -7.08
CA CYS A 670 10.27 -13.06 -8.15
C CYS A 670 11.74 -13.46 -7.97
N ALA A 671 12.24 -13.39 -6.73
CA ALA A 671 13.60 -13.80 -6.41
C ALA A 671 13.82 -15.32 -6.57
N LEU A 672 12.87 -16.15 -6.14
CA LEU A 672 12.89 -17.61 -6.32
C LEU A 672 12.96 -17.98 -7.82
N VAL A 673 12.13 -17.34 -8.64
CA VAL A 673 12.13 -17.54 -10.10
C VAL A 673 13.45 -17.06 -10.71
N ALA A 674 13.91 -15.86 -10.35
CA ALA A 674 15.15 -15.32 -10.87
C ALA A 674 16.38 -16.17 -10.47
N GLU A 675 16.35 -16.79 -9.28
CA GLU A 675 17.42 -17.66 -8.78
C GLU A 675 17.56 -18.96 -9.59
N LEU A 676 16.50 -19.47 -10.21
CA LEU A 676 16.56 -20.62 -11.11
C LEU A 676 17.46 -20.35 -12.34
N PHE A 677 17.59 -19.09 -12.73
CA PHE A 677 18.47 -18.65 -13.82
C PHE A 677 19.86 -18.23 -13.30
N SER A 678 19.91 -17.53 -12.17
CA SER A 678 21.15 -17.01 -11.56
C SER A 678 22.03 -18.12 -10.97
N LYS A 679 21.44 -19.05 -10.22
CA LYS A 679 22.09 -20.19 -9.52
C LYS A 679 23.27 -19.79 -8.63
N LYS A 680 23.27 -18.57 -8.07
CA LYS A 680 24.35 -18.01 -7.25
C LYS A 680 23.97 -17.74 -5.80
N GLY A 681 22.69 -17.79 -5.47
CA GLY A 681 22.14 -17.52 -4.15
C GLY A 681 21.99 -16.04 -3.81
N ILE A 682 22.53 -15.10 -4.59
CA ILE A 682 22.55 -13.67 -4.24
C ILE A 682 21.17 -13.03 -4.47
N VAL A 683 20.52 -13.38 -5.57
CA VAL A 683 19.17 -12.88 -5.86
C VAL A 683 18.18 -13.43 -4.85
N LEU A 684 18.32 -14.70 -4.47
CA LEU A 684 17.55 -15.32 -3.39
C LEU A 684 17.77 -14.59 -2.07
N ALA A 685 19.04 -14.28 -1.71
CA ALA A 685 19.35 -13.49 -0.52
C ALA A 685 18.63 -12.15 -0.49
N ALA A 686 18.66 -11.41 -1.61
CA ALA A 686 17.96 -10.13 -1.74
C ALA A 686 16.44 -10.28 -1.57
N GLY A 687 15.84 -11.32 -2.17
CA GLY A 687 14.41 -11.60 -2.02
C GLY A 687 14.03 -11.97 -0.59
N LEU A 688 14.82 -12.84 0.07
CA LEU A 688 14.56 -13.23 1.46
C LEU A 688 14.67 -12.04 2.42
N LEU A 689 15.63 -11.14 2.21
CA LEU A 689 15.76 -9.88 2.96
C LEU A 689 14.55 -8.97 2.73
N LEU A 690 14.13 -8.78 1.48
CA LEU A 690 12.92 -8.01 1.15
C LEU A 690 11.68 -8.61 1.81
N GLY A 691 11.50 -9.93 1.72
CA GLY A 691 10.37 -10.64 2.33
C GLY A 691 10.34 -10.51 3.84
N ALA A 692 11.50 -10.74 4.50
CA ALA A 692 11.63 -10.61 5.94
C ALA A 692 11.37 -9.17 6.41
N PHE A 693 11.94 -8.17 5.72
CA PHE A 693 11.71 -6.75 6.01
C PHE A 693 10.23 -6.38 5.84
N SER A 694 9.61 -6.80 4.74
CA SER A 694 8.18 -6.51 4.50
C SER A 694 7.28 -7.18 5.53
N CYS A 695 7.55 -8.45 5.93
CA CYS A 695 6.80 -9.09 7.01
C CYS A 695 6.94 -8.33 8.33
N GLN A 696 8.16 -7.91 8.69
CA GLN A 696 8.41 -7.11 9.89
C GLN A 696 7.68 -5.77 9.84
N MET A 697 7.68 -5.09 8.69
CA MET A 697 6.93 -3.86 8.47
C MET A 697 5.42 -4.08 8.62
N GLY A 698 4.89 -5.18 8.10
CA GLY A 698 3.47 -5.53 8.25
C GLY A 698 3.05 -5.73 9.69
N ILE A 699 3.90 -6.42 10.49
CA ILE A 699 3.69 -6.63 11.92
C ILE A 699 3.69 -5.28 12.68
N LEU A 700 4.66 -4.41 12.39
CA LEU A 700 4.74 -3.08 13.01
C LEU A 700 3.55 -2.20 12.60
N TYR A 701 3.17 -2.25 11.32
CA TYR A 701 2.02 -1.52 10.79
C TYR A 701 0.72 -1.95 11.46
N GLU A 702 0.45 -3.25 11.58
CA GLU A 702 -0.73 -3.77 12.28
C GLU A 702 -0.74 -3.32 13.76
N SER A 703 0.41 -3.39 14.44
CA SER A 703 0.52 -2.97 15.83
C SER A 703 0.32 -1.47 16.03
N SER A 704 0.75 -0.65 15.07
CA SER A 704 0.62 0.81 15.15
C SER A 704 -0.79 1.29 14.83
N GLN A 705 -1.47 0.63 13.89
CA GLN A 705 -2.84 0.97 13.48
C GLN A 705 -3.88 0.39 14.41
N ALA A 706 -3.66 -0.81 14.88
CA ALA A 706 -4.59 -1.60 15.71
C ALA A 706 -6.02 -1.65 15.13
N VAL A 707 -6.13 -1.65 13.79
CA VAL A 707 -7.40 -1.69 13.04
C VAL A 707 -7.55 -3.05 12.39
N ASP A 708 -8.78 -3.54 12.31
CA ASP A 708 -9.09 -4.76 11.56
C ASP A 708 -9.01 -4.50 10.06
N HIS A 709 -7.92 -4.95 9.43
CA HIS A 709 -7.67 -4.78 8.00
C HIS A 709 -8.53 -5.70 7.12
N MET A 710 -9.40 -6.53 7.69
CA MET A 710 -10.41 -7.31 6.96
C MET A 710 -11.76 -6.61 6.87
N ASP A 711 -11.97 -5.51 7.61
CA ASP A 711 -13.21 -4.75 7.54
C ASP A 711 -13.51 -4.26 6.11
N PRO A 712 -14.80 -4.16 5.75
CA PRO A 712 -15.23 -3.73 4.42
C PRO A 712 -14.67 -2.37 4.02
N LEU A 713 -14.39 -2.19 2.73
CA LEU A 713 -13.92 -0.93 2.16
C LEU A 713 -15.10 -0.02 1.78
N VAL A 714 -14.81 1.28 1.59
CA VAL A 714 -15.80 2.26 1.10
C VAL A 714 -16.32 1.88 -0.30
N ALA A 715 -17.52 2.34 -0.64
CA ALA A 715 -18.25 1.95 -1.85
C ALA A 715 -17.43 2.01 -3.14
N ILE A 716 -16.63 3.05 -3.35
CA ILE A 716 -15.80 3.24 -4.55
C ILE A 716 -14.70 2.19 -4.68
N LEU A 717 -14.19 1.68 -3.56
CA LEU A 717 -13.17 0.63 -3.51
C LEU A 717 -13.77 -0.78 -3.54
N ARG A 718 -15.10 -0.89 -3.64
CA ARG A 718 -15.74 -2.20 -3.81
C ARG A 718 -15.24 -2.82 -5.11
N SER A 719 -14.60 -3.96 -4.96
CA SER A 719 -13.85 -4.64 -6.00
C SER A 719 -14.68 -4.86 -7.27
N ASN A 720 -14.21 -4.31 -8.39
CA ASN A 720 -14.57 -4.73 -9.73
C ASN A 720 -13.35 -5.34 -10.42
N PHE A 721 -13.52 -5.91 -11.59
CA PHE A 721 -12.43 -6.55 -12.34
C PHE A 721 -11.29 -5.57 -12.65
N LEU A 722 -11.61 -4.33 -13.05
CA LEU A 722 -10.61 -3.32 -13.43
C LEU A 722 -9.78 -2.87 -12.22
N LEU A 723 -10.43 -2.54 -11.10
CA LEU A 723 -9.74 -2.14 -9.87
C LEU A 723 -8.83 -3.26 -9.37
N SER A 724 -9.32 -4.50 -9.30
CA SER A 724 -8.54 -5.65 -8.84
C SER A 724 -7.33 -5.90 -9.72
N THR A 725 -7.50 -5.86 -11.04
CA THR A 725 -6.42 -6.06 -12.02
C THR A 725 -5.39 -4.93 -11.92
N HIS A 726 -5.84 -3.67 -11.81
CA HIS A 726 -4.97 -2.52 -11.62
C HIS A 726 -4.06 -2.69 -10.41
N VAL A 727 -4.67 -2.91 -9.23
CA VAL A 727 -3.91 -2.92 -7.97
C VAL A 727 -2.95 -4.10 -7.91
N ILE A 728 -3.36 -5.30 -8.30
CA ILE A 728 -2.49 -6.48 -8.36
C ILE A 728 -1.30 -6.23 -9.29
N THR A 729 -1.56 -5.68 -10.48
CA THR A 729 -0.53 -5.45 -11.50
C THR A 729 0.49 -4.42 -11.04
N ILE A 730 0.04 -3.27 -10.51
CA ILE A 730 0.97 -2.20 -10.10
C ILE A 730 1.80 -2.59 -8.88
N VAL A 731 1.20 -3.29 -7.91
CA VAL A 731 1.92 -3.73 -6.70
C VAL A 731 2.93 -4.83 -7.01
N LEU A 732 2.66 -5.70 -8.01
CA LEU A 732 3.67 -6.64 -8.52
C LEU A 732 4.87 -5.89 -9.13
N GLY A 733 4.61 -4.79 -9.85
CA GLY A 733 5.66 -3.89 -10.33
C GLY A 733 6.48 -3.27 -9.19
N TYR A 734 5.83 -2.83 -8.12
CA TYR A 734 6.51 -2.31 -6.91
C TYR A 734 7.39 -3.39 -6.25
N ALA A 735 6.87 -4.60 -6.07
CA ALA A 735 7.63 -5.72 -5.49
C ALA A 735 8.91 -6.03 -6.27
N ALA A 736 8.82 -6.06 -7.60
CA ALA A 736 9.97 -6.28 -8.47
C ALA A 736 10.96 -5.11 -8.42
N GLY A 737 10.49 -3.86 -8.42
CA GLY A 737 11.34 -2.67 -8.32
C GLY A 737 12.09 -2.60 -7.00
N LEU A 738 11.42 -2.91 -5.89
CA LEU A 738 12.05 -3.02 -4.56
C LEU A 738 13.06 -4.17 -4.53
N LEU A 739 12.78 -5.32 -5.16
CA LEU A 739 13.77 -6.40 -5.30
C LEU A 739 15.00 -5.95 -6.08
N ALA A 740 14.83 -5.17 -7.16
CA ALA A 740 15.95 -4.59 -7.90
C ALA A 740 16.76 -3.63 -7.04
N ALA A 741 16.10 -2.82 -6.19
CA ALA A 741 16.78 -1.92 -5.25
C ALA A 741 17.58 -2.70 -4.21
N VAL A 742 16.98 -3.69 -3.51
CA VAL A 742 17.70 -4.52 -2.51
C VAL A 742 18.88 -5.27 -3.13
N LEU A 743 18.70 -5.85 -4.32
CA LEU A 743 19.80 -6.50 -5.04
C LEU A 743 20.92 -5.51 -5.36
N SER A 744 20.56 -4.26 -5.66
CA SER A 744 21.51 -3.20 -5.98
C SER A 744 22.28 -2.71 -4.75
N HIS A 745 21.66 -2.67 -3.57
CA HIS A 745 22.37 -2.44 -2.30
C HIS A 745 23.48 -3.50 -2.08
N VAL A 746 23.12 -4.78 -2.30
CA VAL A 746 24.12 -5.86 -2.19
C VAL A 746 25.28 -5.65 -3.16
N TYR A 747 25.00 -5.24 -4.41
CA TYR A 747 26.05 -4.95 -5.40
C TYR A 747 26.93 -3.76 -4.97
N LEU A 748 26.32 -2.64 -4.60
CA LEU A 748 27.01 -1.40 -4.24
C LEU A 748 27.88 -1.52 -2.99
N LEU A 749 27.56 -2.44 -2.09
CA LEU A 749 28.41 -2.80 -0.95
C LEU A 749 29.49 -3.81 -1.33
N ALA A 750 29.12 -4.88 -2.06
CA ALA A 750 29.99 -6.03 -2.27
C ALA A 750 31.09 -5.78 -3.33
N SER A 751 30.79 -5.01 -4.38
CA SER A 751 31.73 -4.75 -5.46
C SER A 751 32.93 -3.89 -5.02
N PRO A 752 32.78 -2.70 -4.38
CA PRO A 752 33.91 -1.89 -3.91
C PRO A 752 34.74 -2.56 -2.82
N LEU A 753 34.10 -3.42 -2.03
CA LEU A 753 34.77 -4.21 -0.99
C LEU A 753 35.43 -5.49 -1.51
N ARG A 754 35.34 -5.75 -2.84
CA ARG A 754 35.89 -6.94 -3.51
C ARG A 754 35.38 -8.27 -2.91
N LEU A 755 34.15 -8.30 -2.46
CA LEU A 755 33.51 -9.51 -1.90
C LEU A 755 33.02 -10.44 -3.01
N ILE A 756 32.78 -9.92 -4.21
CA ILE A 756 32.32 -10.64 -5.39
C ILE A 756 33.31 -10.49 -6.53
N GLY A 757 33.45 -11.53 -7.35
CA GLY A 757 34.30 -11.48 -8.52
C GLY A 757 33.57 -10.94 -9.76
N ARG A 758 34.31 -10.52 -10.78
CA ARG A 758 33.84 -9.89 -12.02
C ARG A 758 32.69 -10.66 -12.72
N LYS A 759 32.80 -11.99 -12.83
CA LYS A 759 31.72 -12.84 -13.40
C LYS A 759 30.42 -12.76 -12.61
N THR A 760 30.51 -12.56 -11.30
CA THR A 760 29.33 -12.38 -10.43
C THR A 760 28.77 -10.98 -10.59
N GLU A 761 29.60 -9.95 -10.63
CA GLU A 761 29.17 -8.56 -10.89
C GLU A 761 28.40 -8.45 -12.21
N GLN A 762 28.95 -8.99 -13.32
CA GLN A 762 28.27 -9.02 -14.61
C GLN A 762 26.93 -9.78 -14.58
N SER A 763 26.85 -10.83 -13.78
CA SER A 763 25.58 -11.56 -13.60
C SER A 763 24.57 -10.73 -12.83
N LEU A 764 24.98 -10.05 -11.76
CA LEU A 764 24.12 -9.19 -10.96
C LEU A 764 23.60 -7.99 -11.76
N ASP A 765 24.48 -7.36 -12.55
CA ASP A 765 24.12 -6.26 -13.47
C ASP A 765 23.02 -6.70 -14.47
N ARG A 766 23.16 -7.89 -15.06
CA ARG A 766 22.14 -8.42 -15.98
C ARG A 766 20.83 -8.75 -15.26
N MET A 767 20.91 -9.32 -14.06
CA MET A 767 19.72 -9.66 -13.28
C MET A 767 18.98 -8.40 -12.80
N ALA A 768 19.71 -7.43 -12.24
CA ALA A 768 19.12 -6.16 -11.79
C ALA A 768 18.43 -5.42 -12.95
N TYR A 769 19.05 -5.38 -14.13
CA TYR A 769 18.42 -4.81 -15.32
C TYR A 769 17.19 -5.59 -15.78
N GLY A 770 17.24 -6.92 -15.75
CA GLY A 770 16.11 -7.76 -16.11
C GLY A 770 14.92 -7.56 -15.16
N ILE A 771 15.16 -7.49 -13.84
CA ILE A 771 14.14 -7.24 -12.83
C ILE A 771 13.58 -5.82 -12.98
N LEU A 772 14.43 -4.81 -13.26
CA LEU A 772 13.98 -3.44 -13.56
C LEU A 772 13.04 -3.41 -14.78
N CYS A 773 13.37 -4.10 -15.87
CA CYS A 773 12.50 -4.19 -17.05
C CYS A 773 11.16 -4.88 -16.72
N PHE A 774 11.17 -5.93 -15.90
CA PHE A 774 9.96 -6.59 -15.42
C PHE A 774 9.11 -5.61 -14.59
N SER A 775 9.74 -4.90 -13.65
CA SER A 775 9.06 -3.87 -12.85
C SER A 775 8.41 -2.80 -13.73
N LEU A 776 9.13 -2.28 -14.74
CA LEU A 776 8.61 -1.27 -15.67
C LEU A 776 7.35 -1.75 -16.41
N VAL A 777 7.32 -2.99 -16.88
CA VAL A 777 6.15 -3.53 -17.58
C VAL A 777 4.92 -3.48 -16.65
N PHE A 778 5.08 -4.02 -15.45
CA PHE A 778 3.96 -4.14 -14.51
C PHE A 778 3.55 -2.79 -13.92
N THR A 779 4.49 -1.87 -13.66
CA THR A 779 4.14 -0.51 -13.21
C THR A 779 3.45 0.29 -14.30
N LEU A 780 3.94 0.23 -15.55
CA LEU A 780 3.33 0.94 -16.67
C LEU A 780 1.93 0.40 -16.99
N VAL A 781 1.79 -0.92 -17.14
CA VAL A 781 0.50 -1.56 -17.42
C VAL A 781 -0.48 -1.34 -16.24
N GLY A 782 0.02 -1.43 -15.02
CA GLY A 782 -0.77 -1.15 -13.81
C GLY A 782 -1.27 0.30 -13.78
N THR A 783 -0.39 1.28 -14.04
CA THR A 783 -0.76 2.71 -14.09
C THR A 783 -1.86 2.96 -15.13
N VAL A 784 -1.73 2.33 -16.27
CA VAL A 784 -2.71 2.41 -17.36
C VAL A 784 -4.08 1.84 -16.96
N PHE A 785 -4.11 0.65 -16.34
CA PHE A 785 -5.36 0.09 -15.81
C PHE A 785 -5.98 0.98 -14.72
N GLY A 786 -5.15 1.67 -13.93
CA GLY A 786 -5.61 2.67 -12.97
C GLY A 786 -6.31 3.85 -13.64
N GLY A 787 -5.74 4.37 -14.74
CA GLY A 787 -6.38 5.42 -15.53
C GLY A 787 -7.69 4.97 -16.16
N ILE A 788 -7.77 3.73 -16.69
CA ILE A 788 -9.02 3.17 -17.24
C ILE A 788 -10.07 3.07 -16.13
N TRP A 789 -9.70 2.55 -14.94
CA TRP A 789 -10.60 2.48 -13.81
C TRP A 789 -11.05 3.87 -13.35
N GLY A 790 -10.14 4.85 -13.27
CA GLY A 790 -10.47 6.25 -12.94
C GLY A 790 -11.43 6.88 -13.94
N ASN A 791 -11.30 6.56 -15.22
CA ASN A 791 -12.23 6.99 -16.25
C ASN A 791 -13.64 6.40 -16.07
N GLU A 792 -13.76 5.14 -15.67
CA GLU A 792 -15.05 4.49 -15.40
C GLU A 792 -15.67 4.97 -14.07
N SER A 793 -14.86 5.34 -13.09
CA SER A 793 -15.30 5.68 -11.72
C SER A 793 -15.54 7.18 -11.52
N TRP A 794 -14.72 8.04 -12.13
CA TRP A 794 -14.70 9.48 -11.90
C TRP A 794 -14.81 10.33 -13.17
N GLY A 795 -14.93 9.72 -14.34
CA GLY A 795 -15.05 10.40 -15.61
C GLY A 795 -13.78 11.06 -16.13
N ARG A 796 -12.63 10.68 -15.61
CA ARG A 796 -11.34 11.20 -16.07
C ARG A 796 -10.27 10.11 -16.04
N PHE A 797 -9.51 10.01 -17.13
CA PHE A 797 -8.41 9.06 -17.23
C PHE A 797 -7.21 9.47 -16.36
N TRP A 798 -6.98 10.76 -16.20
CA TRP A 798 -5.88 11.34 -15.44
C TRP A 798 -6.28 12.66 -14.80
N GLY A 799 -6.03 12.80 -13.50
CA GLY A 799 -6.41 13.97 -12.72
C GLY A 799 -5.29 14.60 -11.91
N TRP A 800 -4.03 14.19 -12.12
CA TRP A 800 -2.88 14.66 -11.34
C TRP A 800 -3.01 14.44 -9.83
N ASP A 801 -3.77 13.44 -9.46
CA ASP A 801 -3.87 13.00 -8.05
C ASP A 801 -2.51 12.55 -7.52
N PRO A 802 -2.15 12.78 -6.25
CA PRO A 802 -0.86 12.35 -5.69
C PRO A 802 -0.52 10.88 -5.94
N LYS A 803 -1.51 10.00 -5.95
CA LYS A 803 -1.32 8.56 -6.22
C LYS A 803 -0.99 8.29 -7.69
N GLU A 804 -1.68 8.96 -8.60
CA GLU A 804 -1.40 8.93 -10.04
C GLU A 804 0.00 9.48 -10.32
N ASN A 805 0.32 10.63 -9.71
CA ASN A 805 1.63 11.27 -9.80
C ASN A 805 2.76 10.35 -9.33
N GLY A 806 2.57 9.67 -8.20
CA GLY A 806 3.52 8.68 -7.69
C GLY A 806 3.78 7.54 -8.67
N ALA A 807 2.71 7.00 -9.26
CA ALA A 807 2.82 5.94 -10.27
C ALA A 807 3.57 6.42 -11.53
N LEU A 808 3.26 7.63 -12.00
CA LEU A 808 3.97 8.27 -13.13
C LEU A 808 5.46 8.47 -12.84
N MET A 809 5.81 8.91 -11.62
CA MET A 809 7.20 9.09 -11.21
C MET A 809 8.00 7.79 -11.30
N ILE A 810 7.43 6.65 -10.89
CA ILE A 810 8.08 5.34 -11.01
C ILE A 810 8.34 5.02 -12.48
N VAL A 811 7.33 5.18 -13.33
CA VAL A 811 7.42 4.89 -14.77
C VAL A 811 8.47 5.78 -15.43
N LEU A 812 8.43 7.10 -15.19
CA LEU A 812 9.38 8.07 -15.73
C LEU A 812 10.83 7.74 -15.32
N TRP A 813 11.05 7.41 -14.04
CA TRP A 813 12.36 7.03 -13.55
C TRP A 813 12.89 5.77 -14.21
N GLN A 814 12.09 4.72 -14.27
CA GLN A 814 12.48 3.45 -14.89
C GLN A 814 12.74 3.59 -16.40
N LEU A 815 11.90 4.37 -17.10
CA LEU A 815 12.15 4.70 -18.52
C LEU A 815 13.43 5.51 -18.72
N THR A 816 13.70 6.48 -17.84
CA THR A 816 14.94 7.26 -17.85
C THR A 816 16.16 6.35 -17.72
N VAL A 817 16.17 5.44 -16.75
CA VAL A 817 17.24 4.47 -16.54
C VAL A 817 17.41 3.55 -17.74
N LEU A 818 16.30 3.04 -18.31
CA LEU A 818 16.34 2.18 -19.49
C LEU A 818 16.90 2.91 -20.72
N HIS A 819 16.48 4.15 -20.98
CA HIS A 819 16.96 4.93 -22.12
C HIS A 819 18.42 5.36 -21.94
N ALA A 820 18.84 5.75 -20.72
CA ALA A 820 20.22 6.08 -20.41
C ALA A 820 21.17 4.88 -20.59
N ARG A 821 20.70 3.67 -20.18
CA ARG A 821 21.46 2.44 -20.45
C ARG A 821 21.54 2.11 -21.94
N LYS A 822 20.45 2.32 -22.68
CA LYS A 822 20.41 2.13 -24.14
C LYS A 822 21.32 3.11 -24.87
N ALA A 823 21.43 4.33 -24.36
CA ALA A 823 22.35 5.36 -24.87
C ALA A 823 23.83 5.11 -24.51
N GLY A 824 24.12 4.09 -23.66
CA GLY A 824 25.49 3.79 -23.22
C GLY A 824 26.00 4.71 -22.10
N TRP A 825 25.14 5.47 -21.44
CA TRP A 825 25.55 6.45 -20.41
C TRP A 825 25.67 5.86 -19.02
N LEU A 826 25.04 4.69 -18.76
CA LEU A 826 25.06 4.05 -17.46
C LEU A 826 26.17 3.02 -17.34
N SER A 827 27.13 3.29 -16.45
CA SER A 827 28.01 2.27 -15.93
C SER A 827 27.24 1.25 -15.07
N PRO A 828 27.78 0.04 -14.82
CA PRO A 828 27.14 -0.90 -13.89
C PRO A 828 26.87 -0.30 -12.51
N TRP A 829 27.81 0.48 -11.96
CA TRP A 829 27.65 1.15 -10.69
C TRP A 829 26.45 2.12 -10.71
N LEU A 830 26.38 2.96 -11.76
CA LEU A 830 25.30 3.95 -11.88
C LEU A 830 23.94 3.31 -12.12
N LEU A 831 23.86 2.15 -12.81
CA LEU A 831 22.63 1.38 -12.93
C LEU A 831 22.13 0.92 -11.54
N HIS A 832 23.03 0.34 -10.74
CA HIS A 832 22.66 -0.11 -9.41
C HIS A 832 22.28 1.06 -8.46
N PHE A 833 23.01 2.16 -8.54
CA PHE A 833 22.66 3.37 -7.79
C PHE A 833 21.28 3.92 -8.20
N SER A 834 20.97 3.93 -9.50
CA SER A 834 19.67 4.33 -10.02
C SER A 834 18.53 3.41 -9.54
N ASN A 835 18.78 2.11 -9.37
CA ASN A 835 17.79 1.19 -8.81
C ASN A 835 17.51 1.49 -7.33
N VAL A 836 18.51 1.88 -6.54
CA VAL A 836 18.31 2.31 -5.14
C VAL A 836 17.44 3.55 -5.10
N VAL A 837 17.74 4.58 -5.91
CA VAL A 837 16.89 5.78 -6.04
C VAL A 837 15.47 5.39 -6.49
N GLY A 838 15.34 4.43 -7.42
CA GLY A 838 14.06 3.88 -7.84
C GLY A 838 13.26 3.27 -6.68
N GLY A 839 13.94 2.59 -5.74
CA GLY A 839 13.34 2.08 -4.51
C GLY A 839 12.75 3.18 -3.63
N VAL A 840 13.46 4.31 -3.50
CA VAL A 840 12.97 5.50 -2.76
C VAL A 840 11.73 6.09 -3.43
N ILE A 841 11.72 6.20 -4.76
CA ILE A 841 10.56 6.69 -5.51
C ILE A 841 9.36 5.75 -5.35
N ILE A 842 9.59 4.42 -5.38
CA ILE A 842 8.53 3.44 -5.15
C ILE A 842 7.96 3.58 -3.73
N ALA A 843 8.79 3.73 -2.71
CA ALA A 843 8.34 3.93 -1.33
C ALA A 843 7.50 5.22 -1.18
N PHE A 844 7.91 6.31 -1.86
CA PHE A 844 7.12 7.55 -1.91
C PHE A 844 5.75 7.32 -2.58
N ALA A 845 5.72 6.72 -3.76
CA ALA A 845 4.50 6.48 -4.52
C ALA A 845 3.54 5.51 -3.81
N TRP A 846 4.08 4.51 -3.13
CA TRP A 846 3.30 3.49 -2.44
C TRP A 846 2.78 3.98 -1.09
N TRP A 847 3.67 4.49 -0.22
CA TRP A 847 3.37 4.86 1.16
C TRP A 847 3.34 6.39 1.36
N GLY A 848 4.36 7.11 0.87
CA GLY A 848 4.51 8.54 1.11
C GLY A 848 3.31 9.37 0.68
N VAL A 849 2.75 9.10 -0.49
CA VAL A 849 1.56 9.84 -0.99
C VAL A 849 0.31 9.62 -0.13
N ASN A 850 0.20 8.50 0.59
CA ASN A 850 -0.92 8.27 1.52
C ASN A 850 -0.85 9.20 2.73
N MET A 851 0.38 9.61 3.13
CA MET A 851 0.61 10.54 4.25
C MET A 851 0.22 11.98 3.92
N LEU A 852 0.02 12.29 2.65
CA LEU A 852 -0.29 13.65 2.20
C LEU A 852 -1.74 14.05 2.50
N GLY A 853 -2.64 13.09 2.66
CA GLY A 853 -4.04 13.32 3.06
C GLY A 853 -4.90 14.07 2.05
N VAL A 854 -4.43 14.26 0.80
CA VAL A 854 -5.13 14.98 -0.26
C VAL A 854 -5.35 14.10 -1.49
N GLY A 855 -6.34 14.47 -2.31
CA GLY A 855 -6.71 13.78 -3.55
C GLY A 855 -7.79 12.72 -3.37
N LEU A 856 -8.31 12.21 -4.50
CA LEU A 856 -9.41 11.22 -4.53
C LEU A 856 -9.01 9.84 -3.99
N HIS A 857 -7.72 9.54 -3.95
CA HIS A 857 -7.17 8.31 -3.38
C HIS A 857 -6.82 8.41 -1.89
N SER A 858 -7.24 9.48 -1.21
CA SER A 858 -7.04 9.64 0.24
C SER A 858 -8.15 8.91 0.99
N TYR A 859 -7.88 7.66 1.39
CA TYR A 859 -8.84 6.79 2.08
C TYR A 859 -8.60 6.69 3.60
N GLY A 860 -7.94 7.69 4.21
CA GLY A 860 -7.67 7.74 5.65
C GLY A 860 -6.50 6.88 6.13
N PHE A 861 -5.66 6.36 5.24
CA PHE A 861 -4.47 5.55 5.59
C PHE A 861 -3.24 6.44 5.88
N THR A 862 -3.31 7.30 6.90
CA THR A 862 -2.33 8.36 7.17
C THR A 862 -1.29 8.03 8.25
N SER A 863 -1.07 6.79 8.59
CA SER A 863 -0.18 6.41 9.70
C SER A 863 1.15 5.82 9.23
N GLY A 864 2.15 5.88 10.12
CA GLY A 864 3.49 5.34 9.89
C GLY A 864 4.48 6.36 9.31
N ARG A 865 4.26 7.66 9.53
CA ARG A 865 5.15 8.74 9.10
C ARG A 865 6.58 8.56 9.62
N ASP A 866 6.72 8.28 10.92
CA ASP A 866 8.05 8.10 11.54
C ASP A 866 8.84 6.96 10.89
N ALA A 867 8.18 5.85 10.54
CA ALA A 867 8.84 4.73 9.89
C ALA A 867 9.31 5.10 8.47
N LEU A 868 8.54 5.91 7.74
CA LEU A 868 8.88 6.40 6.42
C LEU A 868 10.04 7.41 6.48
N ASP A 869 10.04 8.30 7.45
CA ASP A 869 11.14 9.26 7.67
C ASP A 869 12.45 8.53 8.02
N ILE A 870 12.41 7.53 8.89
CA ILE A 870 13.56 6.67 9.18
C ILE A 870 14.06 5.97 7.91
N PHE A 871 13.15 5.45 7.08
CA PHE A 871 13.52 4.85 5.80
C PHE A 871 14.25 5.84 4.89
N TYR A 872 13.72 7.05 4.68
CA TYR A 872 14.36 8.05 3.81
C TYR A 872 15.72 8.49 4.33
N TRP A 873 15.87 8.73 5.62
CA TRP A 873 17.15 9.08 6.22
C TRP A 873 18.17 7.95 6.11
N SER A 874 17.74 6.68 6.31
CA SER A 874 18.64 5.54 6.16
C SER A 874 19.10 5.37 4.71
N GLU A 875 18.21 5.54 3.73
CA GLU A 875 18.56 5.49 2.30
C GLU A 875 19.50 6.63 1.90
N ALA A 876 19.29 7.85 2.43
CA ALA A 876 20.20 8.97 2.19
C ALA A 876 21.61 8.68 2.71
N VAL A 877 21.75 8.16 3.92
CA VAL A 877 23.03 7.75 4.51
C VAL A 877 23.70 6.64 3.69
N LEU A 878 22.92 5.63 3.26
CA LEU A 878 23.43 4.55 2.41
C LEU A 878 23.90 5.07 1.04
N CYS A 879 23.17 5.97 0.41
CA CYS A 879 23.60 6.60 -0.85
C CYS A 879 24.92 7.34 -0.71
N VAL A 880 25.12 8.11 0.37
CA VAL A 880 26.41 8.77 0.65
C VAL A 880 27.52 7.73 0.86
N LEU A 881 27.24 6.67 1.62
CA LEU A 881 28.18 5.57 1.82
C LEU A 881 28.60 4.92 0.49
N PHE A 882 27.64 4.64 -0.41
CA PHE A 882 27.93 4.05 -1.72
C PHE A 882 28.83 4.94 -2.58
N VAL A 883 28.61 6.25 -2.59
CA VAL A 883 29.47 7.22 -3.28
C VAL A 883 30.89 7.21 -2.70
N ILE A 884 31.02 7.23 -1.37
CA ILE A 884 32.33 7.17 -0.69
C ILE A 884 33.06 5.87 -1.02
N LEU A 885 32.38 4.73 -0.95
CA LEU A 885 32.98 3.43 -1.26
C LEU A 885 33.43 3.34 -2.73
N HIS A 886 32.62 3.86 -3.66
CA HIS A 886 32.96 3.91 -5.07
C HIS A 886 34.19 4.79 -5.34
N TYR A 887 34.21 6.00 -4.78
CA TYR A 887 35.34 6.93 -4.90
C TYR A 887 36.64 6.32 -4.34
N ARG A 888 36.58 5.67 -3.17
CA ARG A 888 37.74 4.95 -2.60
C ARG A 888 38.21 3.78 -3.49
N ALA A 889 37.28 3.11 -4.16
CA ALA A 889 37.65 2.03 -5.08
C ALA A 889 38.34 2.55 -6.34
N LEU A 890 37.89 3.68 -6.92
CA LEU A 890 38.54 4.36 -8.06
C LEU A 890 39.95 4.81 -7.72
N ARG A 891 40.14 5.53 -6.58
CA ARG A 891 41.49 5.98 -6.16
C ARG A 891 42.50 4.83 -5.97
N ARG A 892 42.05 3.63 -5.61
CA ARG A 892 42.92 2.46 -5.48
C ARG A 892 43.40 1.89 -6.84
N VAL A 893 42.70 2.21 -7.94
CA VAL A 893 43.08 1.83 -9.30
C VAL A 893 44.11 2.82 -9.85
N ASP A 894 43.94 4.13 -9.55
CA ASP A 894 44.87 5.18 -10.04
C ASP A 894 46.23 5.17 -9.36
N ILE A 895 46.37 4.55 -8.17
CA ILE A 895 47.65 4.45 -7.43
C ILE A 895 48.46 3.19 -7.83
N ARG A 896 47.93 2.30 -8.66
CA ARG A 896 48.60 1.11 -9.20
C ARG A 896 48.90 1.27 -10.68
#